data_fbaf71abea23f82b2dec8e9f0694b7f1
#
_entry.id   fbaf71abea23f82b2dec8e9f0694b7f1
#
_cell.length_a   1.000
_cell.length_b   1.000
_cell.length_c   1.000
_cell.angle_alpha   90.00
_cell.angle_beta   90.00
_cell.angle_gamma   90.00
#
_symmetry.space_group_name_H-M   'P 1'
#
loop_
_entity.id
_entity.type
_entity.pdbx_description
1 polymer ?
#
loop_
_entity_poly.entity_id
_entity_poly.type
_entity_poly.pdbx_seq_one_letter_code
_entity_poly.pdbx_strand_id
1 'polypeptide(L)'
;EMEISLGLDLKGGMNVILEVSVPDVIKVLADNKTDEAFNQALATAAKQATTSQDDVITLFVREYHKLAPGAPLSQLFATQQLKDKVTQKSTDAEVEKVLREEVKAAVDNSYNVLRTRIDRFGVVQPNIQSLEDKMGRIMVELPGIKEPERVRKLLQGSANLEFWETYTAKDVTPYLQAADTKLRAIVASETPAEEADSAATEAPAVAQATSTADSLAAALKGENKTQTADLAQIKKEHPLFAILQVNPSGQGPVVAYANYKDTAEINRYLSMPEVQAEMPKDLRLKWGVSPYEYDPKAQTFELYAIRSTERNGKAPLEGDVVVSAKDEYDHYGKPAVSMSMNTDGARRWAQLTKQNIGKSIAIVLDGYVYSAPNVNNEITGGNSQITGHFTPEQAKDLANVLRSGKMPAPAHIVQEDIVGPSLGQASINAGIMSFIVALILLMVYMCSMYGFIPGMVANGALVLNLFFTLGILSSFQAALTMSGIAGMVLALGMAVDANVLIYERTKEELRAGKGVKKALADGYSNAFSAIFDSNLTSIITGIILFNFGTGPIRGFATTLIIGILISFFTAVFMTRLFYDHFMSKDKLLNLTFSSKISKNLMANAHFDFMGKNKLWLTTTGAIIVICIAFLATRGLSQSIDFTGGRNFKVQFENKVEPEQV
;
A
#
# COMPACT_ATOMS: atom_id res chain seq x y z
N GLU A 1 8.40 24.43 -13.71
CA GLU A 1 9.37 24.57 -12.60
C GLU A 1 9.82 23.17 -12.21
N MET A 2 11.11 22.89 -12.39
CA MET A 2 11.70 21.61 -11.98
C MET A 2 12.12 21.72 -10.53
N GLU A 3 11.24 21.29 -9.61
CA GLU A 3 11.57 21.18 -8.19
C GLU A 3 12.19 19.79 -7.90
N ILE A 4 13.11 19.76 -6.93
CA ILE A 4 13.64 18.48 -6.41
C ILE A 4 12.51 17.80 -5.66
N SER A 5 12.16 16.59 -6.09
CA SER A 5 11.15 15.78 -5.43
C SER A 5 11.67 15.27 -4.10
N LEU A 6 10.91 15.51 -3.02
CA LEU A 6 11.23 14.99 -1.69
C LEU A 6 10.50 13.66 -1.47
N GLY A 7 11.23 12.64 -1.04
CA GLY A 7 10.68 11.33 -0.71
C GLY A 7 9.82 11.33 0.56
N LEU A 8 9.22 10.17 0.84
CA LEU A 8 8.31 9.95 1.97
C LEU A 8 8.92 10.37 3.32
N ASP A 9 10.18 10.00 3.55
CA ASP A 9 10.90 10.27 4.82
C ASP A 9 11.08 11.75 5.10
N LEU A 10 11.10 12.58 4.06
CA LEU A 10 11.34 14.02 4.16
C LEU A 10 10.03 14.81 4.12
N LYS A 11 9.10 14.47 3.23
CA LYS A 11 7.84 15.20 3.06
C LYS A 11 6.73 14.73 4.00
N GLY A 12 6.94 13.57 4.63
CA GLY A 12 5.88 12.81 5.26
C GLY A 12 4.98 12.13 4.22
N GLY A 13 3.99 11.39 4.64
CA GLY A 13 3.05 10.70 3.76
C GLY A 13 2.83 9.26 4.18
N MET A 14 2.55 8.39 3.22
CA MET A 14 2.12 7.01 3.45
C MET A 14 2.87 6.06 2.51
N ASN A 15 3.42 4.98 3.07
CA ASN A 15 3.92 3.82 2.34
C ASN A 15 3.01 2.63 2.61
N VAL A 16 2.56 1.96 1.56
CA VAL A 16 1.63 0.83 1.65
C VAL A 16 2.14 -0.31 0.80
N ILE A 17 2.18 -1.50 1.37
CA ILE A 17 2.32 -2.74 0.60
C ILE A 17 0.95 -3.37 0.47
N LEU A 18 0.48 -3.46 -0.76
CA LEU A 18 -0.76 -4.12 -1.13
C LEU A 18 -0.45 -5.54 -1.61
N GLU A 19 -1.31 -6.48 -1.25
CA GLU A 19 -1.28 -7.84 -1.78
C GLU A 19 -2.59 -8.12 -2.50
N VAL A 20 -2.52 -8.38 -3.80
CA VAL A 20 -3.66 -8.80 -4.62
C VAL A 20 -4.02 -10.22 -4.23
N SER A 21 -5.29 -10.47 -3.92
CA SER A 21 -5.77 -11.77 -3.47
C SER A 21 -5.68 -12.83 -4.58
N VAL A 22 -4.58 -13.56 -4.62
CA VAL A 22 -4.40 -14.70 -5.55
C VAL A 22 -5.50 -15.76 -5.39
N PRO A 23 -5.95 -16.11 -4.16
CA PRO A 23 -7.09 -17.01 -3.99
C PRO A 23 -8.36 -16.54 -4.69
N ASP A 24 -8.66 -15.25 -4.64
CA ASP A 24 -9.87 -14.72 -5.29
C ASP A 24 -9.72 -14.69 -6.83
N VAL A 25 -8.51 -14.46 -7.35
CA VAL A 25 -8.24 -14.64 -8.79
C VAL A 25 -8.54 -16.09 -9.20
N ILE A 26 -8.04 -17.07 -8.46
CA ILE A 26 -8.27 -18.51 -8.75
C ILE A 26 -9.77 -18.85 -8.71
N LYS A 27 -10.55 -18.30 -7.75
CA LYS A 27 -12.00 -18.47 -7.68
C LYS A 27 -12.70 -17.91 -8.92
N VAL A 28 -12.33 -16.72 -9.35
CA VAL A 28 -12.89 -16.09 -10.57
C VAL A 28 -12.57 -16.92 -11.80
N LEU A 29 -11.35 -17.42 -11.94
CA LEU A 29 -10.96 -18.30 -13.07
C LEU A 29 -11.70 -19.63 -13.07
N ALA A 30 -12.10 -20.14 -11.91
CA ALA A 30 -12.97 -21.31 -11.76
C ALA A 30 -14.46 -21.00 -11.90
N ASP A 31 -14.84 -19.79 -12.35
CA ASP A 31 -16.23 -19.32 -12.48
C ASP A 31 -17.03 -19.38 -11.16
N ASN A 32 -16.35 -19.08 -10.05
CA ASN A 32 -16.91 -19.09 -8.69
C ASN A 32 -17.60 -20.42 -8.32
N LYS A 33 -17.03 -21.55 -8.73
CA LYS A 33 -17.56 -22.86 -8.39
C LYS A 33 -17.74 -23.04 -6.89
N THR A 34 -18.82 -23.70 -6.51
CA THR A 34 -19.20 -23.98 -5.12
C THR A 34 -18.73 -25.37 -4.64
N ASP A 35 -17.82 -26.01 -5.36
CA ASP A 35 -17.24 -27.31 -4.97
C ASP A 35 -16.56 -27.18 -3.60
N GLU A 36 -16.92 -28.06 -2.67
CA GLU A 36 -16.46 -28.01 -1.29
C GLU A 36 -14.96 -28.31 -1.18
N ALA A 37 -14.47 -29.32 -1.92
CA ALA A 37 -13.06 -29.68 -1.96
C ALA A 37 -12.19 -28.55 -2.51
N PHE A 38 -12.68 -27.87 -3.57
CA PHE A 38 -12.03 -26.69 -4.15
C PHE A 38 -11.92 -25.53 -3.14
N ASN A 39 -13.04 -25.20 -2.49
CA ASN A 39 -13.06 -24.10 -1.54
C ASN A 39 -12.20 -24.38 -0.29
N GLN A 40 -12.24 -25.61 0.21
CA GLN A 40 -11.43 -26.04 1.36
C GLN A 40 -9.93 -26.08 1.03
N ALA A 41 -9.56 -26.61 -0.15
CA ALA A 41 -8.17 -26.60 -0.62
C ALA A 41 -7.63 -25.16 -0.74
N LEU A 42 -8.41 -24.26 -1.33
CA LEU A 42 -8.03 -22.88 -1.54
C LEU A 42 -7.88 -22.11 -0.20
N ALA A 43 -8.79 -22.31 0.74
CA ALA A 43 -8.73 -21.70 2.06
C ALA A 43 -7.51 -22.22 2.87
N THR A 44 -7.19 -23.50 2.75
CA THR A 44 -6.01 -24.11 3.39
C THR A 44 -4.72 -23.59 2.77
N ALA A 45 -4.65 -23.52 1.43
CA ALA A 45 -3.51 -22.96 0.72
C ALA A 45 -3.25 -21.50 1.08
N ALA A 46 -4.31 -20.67 1.17
CA ALA A 46 -4.21 -19.28 1.59
C ALA A 46 -3.63 -19.13 3.00
N LYS A 47 -4.05 -19.98 3.95
CA LYS A 47 -3.48 -20.02 5.32
C LYS A 47 -2.02 -20.47 5.32
N GLN A 48 -1.68 -21.52 4.57
CA GLN A 48 -0.31 -22.03 4.51
C GLN A 48 0.66 -21.02 3.84
N ALA A 49 0.20 -20.25 2.85
CA ALA A 49 1.01 -19.25 2.16
C ALA A 49 1.50 -18.10 3.09
N THR A 50 0.88 -17.91 4.25
CA THR A 50 1.36 -16.93 5.24
C THR A 50 2.63 -17.38 5.96
N THR A 51 2.89 -18.68 6.03
CA THR A 51 4.02 -19.28 6.77
C THR A 51 4.99 -20.07 5.88
N SER A 52 4.61 -20.36 4.63
CA SER A 52 5.42 -21.10 3.66
C SER A 52 6.11 -20.16 2.67
N GLN A 53 7.23 -20.61 2.11
CA GLN A 53 7.89 -19.98 0.98
C GLN A 53 7.27 -20.40 -0.38
N ASP A 54 6.45 -21.47 -0.39
CA ASP A 54 5.75 -21.92 -1.59
C ASP A 54 4.66 -20.92 -1.98
N ASP A 55 4.43 -20.76 -3.28
CA ASP A 55 3.35 -19.90 -3.77
C ASP A 55 1.96 -20.55 -3.58
N VAL A 56 0.92 -19.70 -3.56
CA VAL A 56 -0.47 -20.11 -3.33
C VAL A 56 -0.94 -21.16 -4.34
N ILE A 57 -0.50 -21.09 -5.59
CA ILE A 57 -0.93 -21.99 -6.65
C ILE A 57 -0.37 -23.40 -6.38
N THR A 58 0.91 -23.52 -6.07
CA THR A 58 1.55 -24.80 -5.70
C THR A 58 0.88 -25.41 -4.47
N LEU A 59 0.63 -24.58 -3.44
CA LEU A 59 -0.05 -25.01 -2.22
C LEU A 59 -1.47 -25.50 -2.51
N PHE A 60 -2.22 -24.76 -3.33
CA PHE A 60 -3.59 -25.11 -3.74
C PHE A 60 -3.65 -26.44 -4.49
N VAL A 61 -2.78 -26.63 -5.47
CA VAL A 61 -2.73 -27.88 -6.24
C VAL A 61 -2.45 -29.06 -5.33
N ARG A 62 -1.49 -28.92 -4.42
CA ARG A 62 -1.13 -29.95 -3.44
C ARG A 62 -2.29 -30.29 -2.49
N GLU A 63 -2.97 -29.30 -1.96
CA GLU A 63 -4.09 -29.51 -1.03
C GLU A 63 -5.34 -30.05 -1.76
N TYR A 64 -5.58 -29.60 -3.00
CA TYR A 64 -6.70 -30.12 -3.80
C TYR A 64 -6.55 -31.62 -4.11
N HIS A 65 -5.35 -32.07 -4.50
CA HIS A 65 -5.10 -33.49 -4.73
C HIS A 65 -5.17 -34.35 -3.47
N LYS A 66 -4.98 -33.77 -2.27
CA LYS A 66 -5.21 -34.47 -1.00
C LYS A 66 -6.70 -34.69 -0.72
N LEU A 67 -7.52 -33.68 -1.02
CA LEU A 67 -8.96 -33.70 -0.75
C LEU A 67 -9.76 -34.45 -1.85
N ALA A 68 -9.30 -34.39 -3.10
CA ALA A 68 -9.92 -35.03 -4.25
C ALA A 68 -8.89 -35.86 -5.04
N PRO A 69 -8.42 -37.02 -4.52
CA PRO A 69 -7.43 -37.87 -5.19
C PRO A 69 -7.93 -38.35 -6.56
N GLY A 70 -7.19 -38.00 -7.63
CA GLY A 70 -7.50 -38.43 -9.00
C GLY A 70 -8.49 -37.52 -9.75
N ALA A 71 -8.99 -36.44 -9.16
CA ALA A 71 -9.77 -35.43 -9.88
C ALA A 71 -8.83 -34.47 -10.63
N PRO A 72 -8.90 -34.39 -11.98
CA PRO A 72 -8.02 -33.52 -12.74
C PRO A 72 -8.42 -32.04 -12.57
N LEU A 73 -7.44 -31.15 -12.48
CA LEU A 73 -7.65 -29.71 -12.38
C LEU A 73 -8.43 -29.14 -13.57
N SER A 74 -8.34 -29.78 -14.74
CA SER A 74 -9.07 -29.38 -15.93
C SER A 74 -10.59 -29.34 -15.74
N GLN A 75 -11.17 -30.16 -14.85
CA GLN A 75 -12.59 -30.11 -14.52
C GLN A 75 -13.00 -28.82 -13.81
N LEU A 76 -12.09 -28.21 -13.05
CA LEU A 76 -12.33 -26.94 -12.36
C LEU A 76 -12.16 -25.74 -13.31
N PHE A 77 -11.15 -25.79 -14.17
CA PHE A 77 -10.69 -24.64 -14.94
C PHE A 77 -11.01 -24.67 -16.44
N ALA A 78 -11.70 -25.73 -16.95
CA ALA A 78 -12.27 -25.69 -18.31
C ALA A 78 -13.51 -24.76 -18.34
N THR A 79 -13.33 -23.50 -18.05
CA THR A 79 -14.34 -22.45 -17.99
C THR A 79 -14.45 -21.69 -19.32
N GLN A 80 -15.51 -20.91 -19.51
CA GLN A 80 -15.69 -20.08 -20.69
C GLN A 80 -14.54 -19.05 -20.84
N GLN A 81 -13.97 -18.59 -19.75
CA GLN A 81 -12.85 -17.64 -19.74
C GLN A 81 -11.54 -18.27 -20.22
N LEU A 82 -11.33 -19.54 -19.93
CA LEU A 82 -10.10 -20.27 -20.23
C LEU A 82 -10.26 -21.27 -21.39
N LYS A 83 -11.36 -21.24 -22.16
CA LYS A 83 -11.70 -22.22 -23.20
C LYS A 83 -10.62 -22.40 -24.27
N ASP A 84 -9.86 -21.33 -24.57
CA ASP A 84 -8.79 -21.36 -25.57
C ASP A 84 -7.45 -21.84 -25.01
N LYS A 85 -7.31 -21.95 -23.69
CA LYS A 85 -6.06 -22.30 -22.98
C LYS A 85 -6.16 -23.61 -22.21
N VAL A 86 -7.36 -23.94 -21.68
CA VAL A 86 -7.61 -25.15 -20.88
C VAL A 86 -8.77 -25.92 -21.48
N THR A 87 -8.53 -27.18 -21.81
CA THR A 87 -9.53 -28.15 -22.29
C THR A 87 -9.74 -29.25 -21.25
N GLN A 88 -10.81 -30.02 -21.36
CA GLN A 88 -11.05 -31.16 -20.45
C GLN A 88 -9.96 -32.26 -20.51
N LYS A 89 -9.10 -32.22 -21.56
CA LYS A 89 -7.98 -33.14 -21.74
C LYS A 89 -6.62 -32.59 -21.27
N SER A 90 -6.60 -31.33 -20.83
CA SER A 90 -5.35 -30.70 -20.35
C SER A 90 -4.85 -31.38 -19.08
N THR A 91 -3.55 -31.55 -19.01
CA THR A 91 -2.86 -32.12 -17.84
C THR A 91 -2.81 -31.10 -16.70
N ASP A 92 -2.66 -31.57 -15.47
CA ASP A 92 -2.59 -30.68 -14.29
C ASP A 92 -1.41 -29.70 -14.37
N ALA A 93 -0.27 -30.14 -14.92
CA ALA A 93 0.89 -29.26 -15.14
C ALA A 93 0.61 -28.13 -16.16
N GLU A 94 -0.15 -28.42 -17.22
CA GLU A 94 -0.57 -27.41 -18.19
C GLU A 94 -1.55 -26.43 -17.56
N VAL A 95 -2.50 -26.92 -16.77
CA VAL A 95 -3.47 -26.06 -16.04
C VAL A 95 -2.73 -25.16 -15.03
N GLU A 96 -1.80 -25.71 -14.26
CA GLU A 96 -0.98 -24.95 -13.31
C GLU A 96 -0.19 -23.82 -14.01
N LYS A 97 0.41 -24.12 -15.17
CA LYS A 97 1.13 -23.12 -15.97
C LYS A 97 0.18 -21.98 -16.41
N VAL A 98 -0.98 -22.34 -16.93
CA VAL A 98 -2.00 -21.36 -17.34
C VAL A 98 -2.46 -20.52 -16.16
N LEU A 99 -2.69 -21.13 -14.99
CA LEU A 99 -3.06 -20.39 -13.79
C LEU A 99 -2.00 -19.37 -13.37
N ARG A 100 -0.71 -19.74 -13.45
CA ARG A 100 0.38 -18.79 -13.16
C ARG A 100 0.41 -17.61 -14.13
N GLU A 101 0.19 -17.86 -15.42
CA GLU A 101 0.14 -16.82 -16.44
C GLU A 101 -1.05 -15.88 -16.22
N GLU A 102 -2.24 -16.43 -15.92
CA GLU A 102 -3.45 -15.65 -15.66
C GLU A 102 -3.37 -14.85 -14.36
N VAL A 103 -2.84 -15.44 -13.31
CA VAL A 103 -2.63 -14.73 -12.03
C VAL A 103 -1.63 -13.59 -12.22
N LYS A 104 -0.54 -13.81 -12.96
CA LYS A 104 0.41 -12.76 -13.28
C LYS A 104 -0.25 -11.63 -14.07
N ALA A 105 -1.04 -11.96 -15.09
CA ALA A 105 -1.77 -10.98 -15.88
C ALA A 105 -2.80 -10.20 -15.01
N ALA A 106 -3.47 -10.85 -14.07
CA ALA A 106 -4.37 -10.20 -13.13
C ALA A 106 -3.62 -9.23 -12.18
N VAL A 107 -2.44 -9.59 -11.69
CA VAL A 107 -1.59 -8.73 -10.86
C VAL A 107 -1.11 -7.53 -11.67
N ASP A 108 -0.63 -7.73 -12.89
CA ASP A 108 -0.17 -6.64 -13.78
C ASP A 108 -1.32 -5.68 -14.12
N ASN A 109 -2.54 -6.20 -14.31
CA ASN A 109 -3.72 -5.37 -14.52
C ASN A 109 -4.08 -4.59 -13.24
N SER A 110 -4.05 -5.22 -12.07
CA SER A 110 -4.27 -4.55 -10.78
C SER A 110 -3.26 -3.42 -10.55
N TYR A 111 -1.99 -3.65 -10.90
CA TYR A 111 -0.94 -2.63 -10.86
C TYR A 111 -1.30 -1.42 -11.74
N ASN A 112 -1.74 -1.65 -12.98
CA ASN A 112 -2.12 -0.58 -13.90
C ASN A 112 -3.36 0.21 -13.42
N VAL A 113 -4.35 -0.49 -12.84
CA VAL A 113 -5.53 0.14 -12.25
C VAL A 113 -5.13 1.00 -11.05
N LEU A 114 -4.31 0.49 -10.14
CA LEU A 114 -3.81 1.23 -8.97
C LEU A 114 -3.01 2.46 -9.39
N ARG A 115 -2.11 2.31 -10.36
CA ARG A 115 -1.35 3.43 -10.92
C ARG A 115 -2.26 4.52 -11.46
N THR A 116 -3.25 4.13 -12.27
CA THR A 116 -4.22 5.07 -12.85
C THR A 116 -5.02 5.81 -11.78
N ARG A 117 -5.40 5.13 -10.68
CA ARG A 117 -6.10 5.74 -9.54
C ARG A 117 -5.24 6.76 -8.82
N ILE A 118 -4.00 6.39 -8.53
CA ILE A 118 -3.05 7.22 -7.79
C ILE A 118 -2.66 8.46 -8.60
N ASP A 119 -2.39 8.31 -9.89
CA ASP A 119 -2.06 9.44 -10.78
C ASP A 119 -3.18 10.49 -10.83
N ARG A 120 -4.45 10.04 -10.75
CA ARG A 120 -5.62 10.93 -10.75
C ARG A 120 -5.96 11.52 -9.39
N PHE A 121 -5.48 10.91 -8.32
CA PHE A 121 -5.67 11.41 -6.96
C PHE A 121 -4.88 12.71 -6.70
N GLY A 122 -3.93 13.02 -7.57
CA GLY A 122 -3.16 14.27 -7.51
C GLY A 122 -1.99 14.22 -6.54
N VAL A 123 -1.49 13.03 -6.23
CA VAL A 123 -0.24 12.85 -5.49
C VAL A 123 0.92 13.25 -6.39
N VAL A 124 1.76 14.12 -5.88
CA VAL A 124 2.97 14.54 -6.61
C VAL A 124 3.99 13.42 -6.51
N GLN A 125 4.29 12.77 -7.63
CA GLN A 125 5.34 11.74 -7.80
C GLN A 125 5.16 10.52 -6.88
N PRO A 126 4.07 9.76 -7.04
CA PRO A 126 3.92 8.49 -6.36
C PRO A 126 4.97 7.49 -6.89
N ASN A 127 5.52 6.68 -5.99
CA ASN A 127 6.38 5.55 -6.38
C ASN A 127 5.57 4.26 -6.26
N ILE A 128 5.38 3.56 -7.36
CA ILE A 128 4.61 2.32 -7.41
C ILE A 128 5.49 1.24 -8.00
N GLN A 129 5.68 0.14 -7.26
CA GLN A 129 6.57 -0.96 -7.66
C GLN A 129 5.90 -2.31 -7.39
N SER A 130 6.02 -3.23 -8.34
CA SER A 130 5.72 -4.64 -8.09
C SER A 130 6.89 -5.26 -7.34
N LEU A 131 6.63 -5.95 -6.24
CA LEU A 131 7.65 -6.66 -5.46
C LEU A 131 7.76 -8.08 -5.96
N GLU A 132 9.00 -8.53 -6.23
CA GLU A 132 9.27 -9.87 -6.76
C GLU A 132 9.36 -10.95 -5.68
N ASP A 133 9.37 -10.57 -4.40
CA ASP A 133 9.50 -11.47 -3.25
C ASP A 133 8.31 -12.42 -3.10
N LYS A 134 7.10 -11.92 -3.38
CA LYS A 134 5.86 -12.71 -3.43
C LYS A 134 4.97 -12.23 -4.56
N MET A 135 4.42 -13.19 -5.31
CA MET A 135 3.47 -12.90 -6.38
C MET A 135 2.25 -12.15 -5.85
N GLY A 136 1.95 -11.00 -6.45
CA GLY A 136 0.79 -10.17 -6.10
C GLY A 136 1.06 -9.00 -5.18
N ARG A 137 2.31 -8.78 -4.73
CA ARG A 137 2.64 -7.63 -3.90
C ARG A 137 3.01 -6.40 -4.70
N ILE A 138 2.41 -5.28 -4.32
CA ILE A 138 2.62 -3.96 -4.93
C ILE A 138 2.92 -2.97 -3.81
N MET A 139 4.09 -2.35 -3.87
CA MET A 139 4.46 -1.26 -2.98
C MET A 139 4.03 0.07 -3.57
N VAL A 140 3.43 0.90 -2.75
CA VAL A 140 2.91 2.24 -3.10
C VAL A 140 3.41 3.25 -2.09
N GLU A 141 4.27 4.16 -2.51
CA GLU A 141 4.74 5.28 -1.69
C GLU A 141 4.06 6.57 -2.16
N LEU A 142 3.45 7.28 -1.24
CA LEU A 142 2.64 8.47 -1.49
C LEU A 142 3.15 9.65 -0.64
N PRO A 143 4.18 10.38 -1.12
CA PRO A 143 4.72 11.51 -0.38
C PRO A 143 3.73 12.67 -0.26
N GLY A 144 3.67 13.30 0.91
CA GLY A 144 2.89 14.51 1.15
C GLY A 144 1.38 14.30 1.30
N ILE A 145 0.91 13.09 1.47
CA ILE A 145 -0.49 12.79 1.76
C ILE A 145 -0.87 13.28 3.16
N LYS A 146 -2.00 13.99 3.24
CA LYS A 146 -2.54 14.51 4.50
C LYS A 146 -3.68 13.66 5.07
N GLU A 147 -4.35 12.86 4.22
CA GLU A 147 -5.55 12.07 4.55
C GLU A 147 -5.31 10.57 4.29
N PRO A 148 -4.62 9.84 5.19
CA PRO A 148 -4.31 8.42 4.99
C PRO A 148 -5.55 7.54 4.84
N GLU A 149 -6.61 7.82 5.61
CA GLU A 149 -7.87 7.05 5.59
C GLU A 149 -8.55 7.07 4.22
N ARG A 150 -8.55 8.23 3.58
CA ARG A 150 -9.11 8.39 2.23
C ARG A 150 -8.32 7.59 1.19
N VAL A 151 -7.00 7.64 1.30
CA VAL A 151 -6.09 6.85 0.44
C VAL A 151 -6.28 5.36 0.65
N ARG A 152 -6.40 4.91 1.89
CA ARG A 152 -6.62 3.50 2.23
C ARG A 152 -7.89 2.97 1.55
N LYS A 153 -9.01 3.70 1.64
CA LYS A 153 -10.27 3.35 0.96
C LYS A 153 -10.09 3.25 -0.56
N LEU A 154 -9.35 4.19 -1.15
CA LEU A 154 -9.10 4.24 -2.59
C LEU A 154 -8.23 3.07 -3.08
N LEU A 155 -7.22 2.69 -2.31
CA LEU A 155 -6.31 1.61 -2.68
C LEU A 155 -6.94 0.22 -2.51
N GLN A 156 -7.74 0.02 -1.46
CA GLN A 156 -8.41 -1.26 -1.19
C GLN A 156 -9.68 -1.46 -2.00
N GLY A 157 -10.31 -0.41 -2.49
CA GLY A 157 -11.53 -0.48 -3.28
C GLY A 157 -11.33 -1.28 -4.57
N SER A 158 -12.11 -2.34 -4.78
CA SER A 158 -12.03 -3.15 -6.00
C SER A 158 -12.66 -2.46 -7.22
N ALA A 159 -13.45 -1.39 -7.00
CA ALA A 159 -14.30 -0.72 -7.97
C ALA A 159 -15.31 -1.66 -8.63
N ASN A 160 -15.78 -2.64 -7.88
CA ASN A 160 -16.83 -3.54 -8.35
C ASN A 160 -18.18 -2.82 -8.30
N LEU A 161 -18.50 -2.14 -9.40
CA LEU A 161 -19.78 -1.46 -9.56
C LEU A 161 -20.83 -2.47 -10.04
N GLU A 162 -21.98 -2.47 -9.37
CA GLU A 162 -23.07 -3.39 -9.63
C GLU A 162 -24.39 -2.63 -9.61
N PHE A 163 -25.30 -2.97 -10.52
CA PHE A 163 -26.66 -2.42 -10.59
C PHE A 163 -27.65 -3.52 -10.27
N TRP A 164 -28.42 -3.32 -9.19
CA TRP A 164 -29.31 -4.33 -8.67
C TRP A 164 -30.77 -3.86 -8.66
N GLU A 165 -31.68 -4.74 -8.98
CA GLU A 165 -33.09 -4.51 -8.67
C GLU A 165 -33.31 -4.48 -7.16
N THR A 166 -34.35 -3.80 -6.69
CA THR A 166 -34.63 -3.66 -5.25
C THR A 166 -35.96 -4.25 -4.87
N TYR A 167 -36.03 -4.72 -3.65
CA TYR A 167 -37.30 -4.97 -2.95
C TYR A 167 -37.78 -3.68 -2.29
N THR A 168 -39.09 -3.58 -2.02
CA THR A 168 -39.62 -2.53 -1.15
C THR A 168 -39.56 -2.96 0.31
N ALA A 169 -39.54 -2.00 1.24
CA ALA A 169 -39.51 -2.30 2.67
C ALA A 169 -40.76 -3.13 3.07
N LYS A 170 -41.90 -2.89 2.45
CA LYS A 170 -43.17 -3.64 2.66
C LYS A 170 -43.04 -5.13 2.33
N ASP A 171 -42.30 -5.45 1.27
CA ASP A 171 -42.12 -6.85 0.81
C ASP A 171 -41.16 -7.62 1.74
N VAL A 172 -40.22 -6.95 2.40
CA VAL A 172 -39.18 -7.59 3.21
C VAL A 172 -39.53 -7.65 4.70
N THR A 173 -40.35 -6.74 5.20
CA THR A 173 -40.74 -6.68 6.62
C THR A 173 -41.25 -8.03 7.17
N PRO A 174 -42.13 -8.80 6.47
CA PRO A 174 -42.58 -10.10 6.97
C PRO A 174 -41.43 -11.11 7.19
N TYR A 175 -40.43 -11.09 6.30
CA TYR A 175 -39.26 -11.98 6.43
C TYR A 175 -38.34 -11.58 7.59
N LEU A 176 -38.18 -10.27 7.84
CA LEU A 176 -37.43 -9.79 9.02
C LEU A 176 -38.16 -10.16 10.33
N GLN A 177 -39.51 -10.17 10.34
CA GLN A 177 -40.27 -10.61 11.49
C GLN A 177 -40.11 -12.12 11.74
N ALA A 178 -40.13 -12.93 10.67
CA ALA A 178 -39.86 -14.36 10.76
C ALA A 178 -38.45 -14.64 11.27
N ALA A 179 -37.48 -13.89 10.78
CA ALA A 179 -36.06 -13.93 11.23
C ALA A 179 -35.92 -13.62 12.73
N ASP A 180 -36.58 -12.56 13.22
CA ASP A 180 -36.55 -12.19 14.65
C ASP A 180 -37.17 -13.29 15.53
N THR A 181 -38.28 -13.89 15.06
CA THR A 181 -38.94 -15.01 15.77
C THR A 181 -38.01 -16.23 15.86
N LYS A 182 -37.27 -16.56 14.80
CA LYS A 182 -36.28 -17.65 14.81
C LYS A 182 -35.10 -17.35 15.71
N LEU A 183 -34.57 -16.12 15.67
CA LEU A 183 -33.47 -15.69 16.52
C LEU A 183 -33.88 -15.75 18.01
N ARG A 184 -35.08 -15.38 18.35
CA ARG A 184 -35.62 -15.53 19.71
C ARG A 184 -35.52 -16.98 20.21
N ALA A 185 -35.91 -17.94 19.36
CA ALA A 185 -35.82 -19.35 19.68
C ALA A 185 -34.37 -19.83 19.88
N ILE A 186 -33.43 -19.34 19.07
CA ILE A 186 -32.00 -19.67 19.15
C ILE A 186 -31.39 -19.07 20.42
N VAL A 187 -31.61 -17.78 20.70
CA VAL A 187 -31.11 -17.09 21.87
C VAL A 187 -31.66 -17.70 23.17
N ALA A 188 -32.93 -18.12 23.16
CA ALA A 188 -33.53 -18.83 24.29
C ALA A 188 -32.91 -20.20 24.54
N SER A 189 -32.40 -20.89 23.51
CA SER A 189 -31.71 -22.19 23.62
C SER A 189 -30.23 -22.07 24.03
N GLU A 190 -29.58 -20.93 23.81
CA GLU A 190 -28.19 -20.67 24.17
C GLU A 190 -28.01 -20.13 25.60
N THR A 191 -29.10 -19.74 26.30
CA THR A 191 -29.02 -19.31 27.71
C THR A 191 -29.07 -20.54 28.59
N PRO A 192 -28.02 -20.87 29.39
CA PRO A 192 -28.08 -21.94 30.36
C PRO A 192 -29.16 -21.61 31.38
N ALA A 193 -29.95 -22.64 31.77
CA ALA A 193 -30.98 -22.55 32.80
C ALA A 193 -30.33 -22.30 34.17
N GLU A 194 -30.10 -21.06 34.55
CA GLU A 194 -29.87 -20.61 35.90
C GLU A 194 -30.83 -19.45 36.19
N GLU A 195 -31.73 -19.68 37.14
CA GLU A 195 -32.82 -18.82 37.66
C GLU A 195 -34.22 -19.06 37.07
N ALA A 196 -34.75 -20.26 37.35
CA ALA A 196 -36.18 -20.49 37.41
C ALA A 196 -36.53 -21.01 38.80
N ASP A 197 -36.63 -20.10 39.77
CA ASP A 197 -37.50 -20.34 40.92
C ASP A 197 -37.96 -19.01 41.50
N SER A 198 -39.22 -18.79 41.35
CA SER A 198 -40.19 -17.93 42.09
C SER A 198 -40.99 -17.01 41.17
N ALA A 199 -42.15 -17.44 40.86
CA ALA A 199 -43.45 -16.77 40.90
C ALA A 199 -44.42 -17.32 39.82
N ALA A 200 -45.06 -18.42 40.16
CA ALA A 200 -46.36 -18.74 39.59
C ALA A 200 -47.39 -17.82 40.26
N THR A 201 -48.14 -17.05 39.45
CA THR A 201 -49.58 -16.89 39.64
C THR A 201 -50.18 -15.91 38.60
N GLU A 202 -51.21 -16.43 37.95
CA GLU A 202 -52.35 -15.75 37.26
C GLU A 202 -52.17 -15.13 35.90
N ALA A 203 -52.70 -15.83 34.92
CA ALA A 203 -53.25 -15.28 33.67
C ALA A 203 -54.54 -14.48 33.94
N PRO A 204 -54.84 -13.44 33.16
CA PRO A 204 -55.98 -13.56 32.27
C PRO A 204 -55.82 -12.92 30.88
N ALA A 205 -56.38 -13.64 29.91
CA ALA A 205 -57.23 -13.24 28.77
C ALA A 205 -56.78 -12.10 27.84
N VAL A 206 -56.49 -12.55 26.61
CA VAL A 206 -56.91 -11.99 25.28
C VAL A 206 -57.30 -10.52 25.23
N ALA A 207 -56.49 -9.71 24.61
CA ALA A 207 -56.91 -8.50 23.88
C ALA A 207 -56.05 -8.33 22.61
N GLN A 208 -56.79 -8.11 21.54
CA GLN A 208 -56.44 -7.93 20.14
C GLN A 208 -55.16 -7.16 19.78
N ALA A 209 -54.48 -7.69 18.77
CA ALA A 209 -53.39 -7.06 18.05
C ALA A 209 -53.74 -5.66 17.49
N THR A 210 -53.09 -4.65 18.03
CA THR A 210 -52.92 -3.37 17.38
C THR A 210 -51.42 -3.04 17.39
N SER A 211 -50.87 -2.98 16.17
CA SER A 211 -49.53 -2.48 15.75
C SER A 211 -48.43 -2.34 16.83
N THR A 212 -47.60 -3.33 16.90
CA THR A 212 -46.34 -3.37 17.69
C THR A 212 -45.33 -2.23 17.30
N ALA A 213 -45.52 -1.56 16.19
CA ALA A 213 -44.70 -0.45 15.76
C ALA A 213 -44.89 0.85 16.57
N ASP A 214 -46.13 1.12 17.02
CA ASP A 214 -46.45 2.35 17.76
C ASP A 214 -46.06 2.28 19.24
N SER A 215 -46.10 1.09 19.83
CA SER A 215 -45.67 0.89 21.24
C SER A 215 -44.14 0.95 21.41
N LEU A 216 -43.37 0.53 20.38
CA LEU A 216 -41.92 0.62 20.42
C LEU A 216 -41.43 2.07 20.22
N ALA A 217 -42.12 2.85 19.38
CA ALA A 217 -41.83 4.27 19.17
C ALA A 217 -42.17 5.14 20.40
N ALA A 218 -43.11 4.71 21.26
CA ALA A 218 -43.45 5.40 22.49
C ALA A 218 -42.43 5.10 23.62
N ALA A 219 -41.87 3.88 23.69
CA ALA A 219 -40.87 3.49 24.67
C ALA A 219 -39.51 4.20 24.47
N LEU A 220 -39.18 4.59 23.25
CA LEU A 220 -37.89 5.24 22.90
C LEU A 220 -37.85 6.77 23.16
N LYS A 221 -38.97 7.40 23.60
CA LYS A 221 -39.06 8.85 23.86
C LYS A 221 -38.88 9.32 25.30
N GLY A 222 -38.65 8.40 26.28
CA GLY A 222 -38.52 8.73 27.69
C GLY A 222 -37.09 8.60 28.21
N GLU A 223 -36.44 9.72 28.52
CA GLU A 223 -35.19 9.75 29.29
C GLU A 223 -35.46 9.36 30.76
N ASN A 224 -34.85 8.28 31.25
CA ASN A 224 -34.17 8.17 32.56
C ASN A 224 -33.95 6.71 33.05
N LYS A 225 -32.84 6.49 33.62
CA LYS A 225 -32.20 5.46 34.52
C LYS A 225 -32.82 4.07 34.79
N THR A 226 -33.94 3.68 34.20
CA THR A 226 -34.50 2.32 34.30
C THR A 226 -34.16 1.45 33.06
N GLN A 227 -33.40 2.02 32.13
CA GLN A 227 -33.25 1.53 30.73
C GLN A 227 -32.37 0.30 30.53
N THR A 228 -31.53 -0.10 31.46
CA THR A 228 -30.63 -1.27 31.25
C THR A 228 -31.35 -2.62 31.46
N ALA A 229 -32.31 -2.69 32.36
CA ALA A 229 -33.10 -3.91 32.56
C ALA A 229 -34.12 -4.12 31.43
N ASP A 230 -34.79 -3.04 31.00
CA ASP A 230 -35.77 -3.09 29.88
C ASP A 230 -35.12 -3.46 28.56
N LEU A 231 -33.90 -2.93 28.26
CA LEU A 231 -33.15 -3.27 27.05
C LEU A 231 -32.69 -4.72 27.02
N ALA A 232 -32.32 -5.31 28.16
CA ALA A 232 -31.96 -6.72 28.24
C ALA A 232 -33.16 -7.64 28.02
N GLN A 233 -34.33 -7.22 28.42
CA GLN A 233 -35.58 -7.96 28.22
C GLN A 233 -36.05 -7.84 26.78
N ILE A 234 -36.00 -6.65 26.20
CA ILE A 234 -36.28 -6.41 24.75
C ILE A 234 -35.33 -7.22 23.86
N LYS A 235 -34.06 -7.31 24.19
CA LYS A 235 -33.08 -8.15 23.47
C LYS A 235 -33.38 -9.64 23.54
N LYS A 236 -34.01 -10.11 24.63
CA LYS A 236 -34.46 -11.52 24.75
C LYS A 236 -35.74 -11.79 23.96
N GLU A 237 -36.66 -10.84 23.92
CA GLU A 237 -37.97 -10.99 23.24
C GLU A 237 -37.87 -10.71 21.74
N HIS A 238 -37.05 -9.73 21.33
CA HIS A 238 -36.84 -9.28 19.93
C HIS A 238 -35.38 -9.02 19.64
N PRO A 239 -34.54 -10.06 19.53
CA PRO A 239 -33.09 -9.89 19.41
C PRO A 239 -32.65 -9.07 18.19
N LEU A 240 -33.37 -9.21 17.07
CA LEU A 240 -33.06 -8.42 15.87
C LEU A 240 -33.59 -7.00 15.98
N PHE A 241 -34.85 -6.81 16.41
CA PHE A 241 -35.47 -5.47 16.45
C PHE A 241 -35.02 -4.62 17.61
N ALA A 242 -34.32 -5.18 18.60
CA ALA A 242 -33.68 -4.40 19.65
C ALA A 242 -32.53 -3.53 19.11
N ILE A 243 -31.91 -3.91 17.98
CA ILE A 243 -30.75 -3.25 17.36
C ILE A 243 -31.02 -2.79 15.91
N LEU A 244 -32.10 -3.25 15.29
CA LEU A 244 -32.50 -2.94 13.92
C LEU A 244 -33.87 -2.26 13.89
N GLN A 245 -33.94 -1.02 13.46
CA GLN A 245 -35.18 -0.25 13.35
C GLN A 245 -35.76 -0.42 11.93
N VAL A 246 -36.91 -1.06 11.82
CA VAL A 246 -37.60 -1.24 10.53
C VAL A 246 -38.10 0.11 10.01
N ASN A 247 -38.00 0.33 8.70
CA ASN A 247 -38.49 1.54 8.06
C ASN A 247 -40.03 1.65 8.18
N PRO A 248 -40.56 2.63 8.95
CA PRO A 248 -42.00 2.73 9.20
C PRO A 248 -42.80 3.13 7.97
N SER A 249 -42.19 3.74 6.95
CA SER A 249 -42.90 4.16 5.75
C SER A 249 -43.33 2.98 4.87
N GLY A 250 -42.66 1.82 4.98
CA GLY A 250 -42.86 0.67 4.13
C GLY A 250 -42.58 0.90 2.65
N GLN A 251 -42.17 2.10 2.26
CA GLN A 251 -41.88 2.48 0.88
C GLN A 251 -40.36 2.59 0.62
N GLY A 252 -39.99 2.40 -0.64
CA GLY A 252 -38.63 2.48 -1.10
C GLY A 252 -37.77 1.24 -0.77
N PRO A 253 -36.49 1.26 -1.17
CA PRO A 253 -35.57 0.13 -1.03
C PRO A 253 -34.89 0.03 0.34
N VAL A 254 -34.99 1.08 1.19
CA VAL A 254 -34.46 1.08 2.55
C VAL A 254 -35.43 0.34 3.45
N VAL A 255 -35.01 -0.79 3.99
CA VAL A 255 -35.85 -1.67 4.80
C VAL A 255 -35.70 -1.42 6.29
N ALA A 256 -34.55 -0.95 6.72
CA ALA A 256 -34.29 -0.69 8.14
C ALA A 256 -33.11 0.28 8.34
N TYR A 257 -32.97 0.71 9.57
CA TYR A 257 -31.89 1.59 10.07
C TYR A 257 -31.21 0.94 11.27
N ALA A 258 -29.90 1.08 11.40
CA ALA A 258 -29.16 0.62 12.57
C ALA A 258 -27.96 1.50 12.89
N ASN A 259 -27.52 1.49 14.15
CA ASN A 259 -26.29 2.12 14.55
C ASN A 259 -25.08 1.36 14.00
N TYR A 260 -24.00 2.07 13.61
CA TYR A 260 -22.79 1.43 13.07
C TYR A 260 -22.17 0.39 14.00
N LYS A 261 -22.32 0.55 15.33
CA LYS A 261 -21.81 -0.38 16.34
C LYS A 261 -22.50 -1.74 16.30
N ASP A 262 -23.77 -1.74 15.90
CA ASP A 262 -24.62 -2.94 15.91
C ASP A 262 -24.61 -3.68 14.57
N THR A 263 -24.02 -3.09 13.52
CA THR A 263 -24.00 -3.67 12.16
C THR A 263 -23.31 -5.03 12.11
N ALA A 264 -22.26 -5.25 12.90
CA ALA A 264 -21.56 -6.54 12.96
C ALA A 264 -22.44 -7.64 13.59
N GLU A 265 -23.17 -7.30 14.65
CA GLU A 265 -24.11 -8.22 15.33
C GLU A 265 -25.31 -8.54 14.43
N ILE A 266 -25.86 -7.53 13.75
CA ILE A 266 -26.94 -7.70 12.77
C ILE A 266 -26.48 -8.62 11.64
N ASN A 267 -25.30 -8.38 11.07
CA ASN A 267 -24.76 -9.23 10.00
C ASN A 267 -24.58 -10.68 10.47
N ARG A 268 -24.12 -10.90 11.71
CA ARG A 268 -24.00 -12.23 12.30
C ARG A 268 -25.36 -12.92 12.38
N TYR A 269 -26.39 -12.24 12.87
CA TYR A 269 -27.75 -12.79 12.98
C TYR A 269 -28.33 -13.13 11.59
N LEU A 270 -28.19 -12.21 10.63
CA LEU A 270 -28.70 -12.40 9.27
C LEU A 270 -27.91 -13.45 8.48
N SER A 271 -26.69 -13.81 8.88
CA SER A 271 -25.88 -14.85 8.24
C SER A 271 -26.12 -16.26 8.79
N MET A 272 -26.89 -16.41 9.88
CA MET A 272 -27.20 -17.73 10.45
C MET A 272 -28.02 -18.57 9.45
N PRO A 273 -27.67 -19.86 9.23
CA PRO A 273 -28.39 -20.70 8.25
C PRO A 273 -29.89 -20.81 8.53
N GLU A 274 -30.27 -20.85 9.81
CA GLU A 274 -31.66 -20.95 10.26
C GLU A 274 -32.46 -19.68 9.94
N VAL A 275 -31.81 -18.51 10.00
CA VAL A 275 -32.40 -17.22 9.65
C VAL A 275 -32.48 -17.07 8.12
N GLN A 276 -31.44 -17.50 7.42
CA GLN A 276 -31.42 -17.46 5.96
C GLN A 276 -32.48 -18.38 5.33
N ALA A 277 -32.88 -19.47 6.01
CA ALA A 277 -33.93 -20.36 5.55
C ALA A 277 -35.32 -19.69 5.51
N GLU A 278 -35.54 -18.65 6.36
CA GLU A 278 -36.80 -17.88 6.37
C GLU A 278 -36.81 -16.75 5.35
N MET A 279 -35.70 -16.49 4.65
CA MET A 279 -35.56 -15.41 3.67
C MET A 279 -35.67 -15.94 2.24
N PRO A 280 -36.20 -15.14 1.29
CA PRO A 280 -36.14 -15.47 -0.13
C PRO A 280 -34.70 -15.69 -0.59
N LYS A 281 -34.45 -16.71 -1.40
CA LYS A 281 -33.10 -17.04 -1.90
C LYS A 281 -32.48 -15.94 -2.77
N ASP A 282 -33.29 -15.10 -3.36
CA ASP A 282 -32.91 -13.97 -4.20
C ASP A 282 -32.77 -12.64 -3.42
N LEU A 283 -33.11 -12.61 -2.13
CA LEU A 283 -32.94 -11.44 -1.27
C LEU A 283 -31.48 -11.34 -0.81
N ARG A 284 -30.90 -10.14 -0.94
CA ARG A 284 -29.62 -9.76 -0.34
C ARG A 284 -29.79 -8.45 0.39
N LEU A 285 -29.25 -8.36 1.59
CA LEU A 285 -29.26 -7.14 2.40
C LEU A 285 -27.89 -6.49 2.34
N LYS A 286 -27.83 -5.20 2.09
CA LYS A 286 -26.59 -4.42 1.96
C LYS A 286 -26.72 -3.08 2.65
N TRP A 287 -25.65 -2.65 3.29
CA TRP A 287 -25.57 -1.36 3.99
C TRP A 287 -25.31 -0.20 3.03
N GLY A 288 -25.87 0.95 3.35
CA GLY A 288 -25.49 2.21 2.72
C GLY A 288 -24.08 2.64 3.08
N VAL A 289 -23.39 3.33 2.15
CA VAL A 289 -22.01 3.80 2.35
C VAL A 289 -21.93 5.01 3.27
N SER A 290 -22.97 5.85 3.29
CA SER A 290 -23.04 7.08 4.07
C SER A 290 -24.02 6.93 5.23
N PRO A 291 -23.79 7.64 6.35
CA PRO A 291 -24.79 7.74 7.42
C PRO A 291 -26.09 8.37 6.91
N TYR A 292 -27.19 8.04 7.60
CA TYR A 292 -28.50 8.61 7.32
C TYR A 292 -28.48 10.14 7.44
N GLU A 293 -28.98 10.85 6.44
CA GLU A 293 -28.90 12.32 6.31
C GLU A 293 -29.46 13.08 7.52
N TYR A 294 -30.52 12.56 8.11
CA TYR A 294 -31.21 13.21 9.23
C TYR A 294 -30.70 12.79 10.61
N ASP A 295 -29.63 11.99 10.70
CA ASP A 295 -28.98 11.66 11.98
C ASP A 295 -27.93 12.72 12.32
N PRO A 296 -28.17 13.56 13.36
CA PRO A 296 -27.24 14.63 13.73
C PRO A 296 -25.90 14.11 14.27
N LYS A 297 -25.83 12.83 14.67
CA LYS A 297 -24.60 12.18 15.16
C LYS A 297 -23.87 11.38 14.08
N ALA A 298 -24.46 11.27 12.86
CA ALA A 298 -23.93 10.50 11.74
C ALA A 298 -23.53 9.05 12.12
N GLN A 299 -24.32 8.40 12.99
CA GLN A 299 -24.05 7.05 13.51
C GLN A 299 -25.00 5.99 12.99
N THR A 300 -26.11 6.41 12.35
CA THR A 300 -27.16 5.52 11.83
C THR A 300 -26.93 5.27 10.36
N PHE A 301 -26.98 4.00 9.95
CA PHE A 301 -26.83 3.58 8.57
C PHE A 301 -28.10 2.90 8.06
N GLU A 302 -28.34 3.05 6.77
CA GLU A 302 -29.51 2.48 6.07
C GLU A 302 -29.19 1.07 5.59
N LEU A 303 -30.16 0.14 5.81
CA LEU A 303 -30.10 -1.23 5.29
C LEU A 303 -31.00 -1.32 4.08
N TYR A 304 -30.43 -1.69 2.94
CA TYR A 304 -31.12 -1.83 1.65
C TYR A 304 -31.40 -3.30 1.33
N ALA A 305 -32.55 -3.56 0.71
CA ALA A 305 -32.89 -4.88 0.20
C ALA A 305 -32.76 -4.91 -1.33
N ILE A 306 -31.83 -5.69 -1.81
CA ILE A 306 -31.58 -5.90 -3.24
C ILE A 306 -32.05 -7.29 -3.67
N ARG A 307 -32.39 -7.43 -4.95
CA ARG A 307 -32.89 -8.67 -5.54
C ARG A 307 -31.88 -9.24 -6.53
N SER A 308 -31.48 -10.50 -6.29
CA SER A 308 -30.61 -11.27 -7.18
C SER A 308 -31.42 -12.03 -8.21
N THR A 309 -31.58 -11.47 -9.40
CA THR A 309 -32.40 -12.07 -10.47
C THR A 309 -31.64 -13.11 -11.28
N GLU A 310 -30.33 -13.06 -11.30
CA GLU A 310 -29.47 -13.99 -12.02
C GLU A 310 -29.23 -15.29 -11.24
N ARG A 311 -29.28 -16.45 -11.92
CA ARG A 311 -29.09 -17.79 -11.31
C ARG A 311 -27.71 -17.98 -10.68
N ASN A 312 -26.71 -17.27 -11.17
CA ASN A 312 -25.33 -17.30 -10.69
C ASN A 312 -25.06 -16.34 -9.53
N GLY A 313 -26.09 -15.60 -9.05
CA GLY A 313 -25.96 -14.63 -7.98
C GLY A 313 -25.21 -13.35 -8.37
N LYS A 314 -24.93 -13.15 -9.66
CA LYS A 314 -24.32 -11.91 -10.19
C LYS A 314 -25.35 -10.80 -10.34
N ALA A 315 -24.85 -9.56 -10.42
CA ALA A 315 -25.69 -8.42 -10.71
C ALA A 315 -26.22 -8.48 -12.15
N PRO A 316 -27.46 -8.03 -12.40
CA PRO A 316 -28.02 -7.91 -13.77
C PRO A 316 -27.13 -7.07 -14.69
N LEU A 317 -26.41 -6.07 -14.14
CA LEU A 317 -25.44 -5.25 -14.86
C LEU A 317 -24.26 -4.95 -13.95
N GLU A 318 -23.05 -5.19 -14.45
CA GLU A 318 -21.77 -4.90 -13.76
C GLU A 318 -21.09 -3.67 -14.37
N GLY A 319 -20.11 -3.10 -13.66
CA GLY A 319 -19.41 -1.88 -14.03
C GLY A 319 -18.42 -2.01 -15.19
N ASP A 320 -18.16 -3.20 -15.69
CA ASP A 320 -17.34 -3.46 -16.88
C ASP A 320 -17.86 -2.79 -18.15
N VAL A 321 -19.15 -2.46 -18.17
CA VAL A 321 -19.81 -1.73 -19.27
C VAL A 321 -19.58 -0.21 -19.20
N VAL A 322 -19.05 0.34 -18.12
CA VAL A 322 -18.82 1.78 -17.94
C VAL A 322 -17.55 2.19 -18.69
N VAL A 323 -17.69 3.08 -19.66
CA VAL A 323 -16.58 3.59 -20.49
C VAL A 323 -16.02 4.88 -19.92
N SER A 324 -16.85 5.74 -19.36
CA SER A 324 -16.46 7.05 -18.83
C SER A 324 -17.28 7.41 -17.60
N ALA A 325 -16.64 8.10 -16.68
CA ALA A 325 -17.29 8.70 -15.51
C ALA A 325 -16.70 10.08 -15.23
N LYS A 326 -17.54 11.05 -14.81
CA LYS A 326 -17.14 12.42 -14.48
C LYS A 326 -17.89 12.89 -13.25
N ASP A 327 -17.23 13.68 -12.43
CA ASP A 327 -17.84 14.43 -11.35
C ASP A 327 -18.58 15.66 -11.95
N GLU A 328 -19.84 15.79 -11.63
CA GLU A 328 -20.73 16.86 -12.10
C GLU A 328 -21.67 17.30 -10.97
N TYR A 329 -22.50 18.28 -11.22
CA TYR A 329 -23.57 18.67 -10.32
C TYR A 329 -24.92 18.25 -10.92
N ASP A 330 -25.82 17.79 -10.07
CA ASP A 330 -27.19 17.49 -10.48
C ASP A 330 -28.01 18.77 -10.74
N HIS A 331 -29.26 18.60 -11.16
CA HIS A 331 -30.17 19.72 -11.43
C HIS A 331 -30.50 20.59 -10.20
N TYR A 332 -30.17 20.09 -8.99
CA TYR A 332 -30.37 20.78 -7.73
C TYR A 332 -29.05 21.39 -7.21
N GLY A 333 -27.96 21.30 -7.97
CA GLY A 333 -26.65 21.80 -7.57
C GLY A 333 -25.93 20.90 -6.55
N LYS A 334 -26.38 19.67 -6.33
CA LYS A 334 -25.69 18.70 -5.47
C LYS A 334 -24.62 17.92 -6.27
N PRO A 335 -23.48 17.59 -5.65
CA PRO A 335 -22.45 16.79 -6.32
C PRO A 335 -23.00 15.43 -6.75
N ALA A 336 -22.68 15.00 -7.97
CA ALA A 336 -23.14 13.76 -8.58
C ALA A 336 -22.05 13.22 -9.51
N VAL A 337 -22.19 11.98 -9.95
CA VAL A 337 -21.27 11.34 -10.91
C VAL A 337 -22.04 10.95 -12.16
N SER A 338 -21.70 11.59 -13.27
CA SER A 338 -22.19 11.23 -14.60
C SER A 338 -21.35 10.06 -15.14
N MET A 339 -22.00 9.08 -15.73
CA MET A 339 -21.36 7.92 -16.35
C MET A 339 -21.94 7.61 -17.71
N SER A 340 -21.09 7.07 -18.60
CA SER A 340 -21.52 6.57 -19.91
C SER A 340 -21.11 5.12 -20.08
N MET A 341 -21.98 4.34 -20.71
CA MET A 341 -21.81 2.91 -20.94
C MET A 341 -21.47 2.62 -22.41
N ASN A 342 -20.85 1.47 -22.67
CA ASN A 342 -20.66 0.98 -24.02
C ASN A 342 -22.02 0.54 -24.63
N THR A 343 -22.02 0.19 -25.92
CA THR A 343 -23.26 -0.17 -26.66
C THR A 343 -24.00 -1.36 -26.06
N ASP A 344 -23.29 -2.35 -25.53
CA ASP A 344 -23.88 -3.52 -24.89
C ASP A 344 -24.49 -3.17 -23.53
N GLY A 345 -23.73 -2.42 -22.72
CA GLY A 345 -24.20 -1.87 -21.44
C GLY A 345 -25.44 -0.99 -21.63
N ALA A 346 -25.45 -0.10 -22.63
CA ALA A 346 -26.59 0.75 -22.92
C ALA A 346 -27.85 -0.06 -23.23
N ARG A 347 -27.75 -1.16 -23.99
CA ARG A 347 -28.88 -2.06 -24.28
C ARG A 347 -29.39 -2.76 -23.01
N ARG A 348 -28.48 -3.32 -22.21
CA ARG A 348 -28.87 -3.99 -20.95
C ARG A 348 -29.46 -3.00 -19.96
N TRP A 349 -28.89 -1.80 -19.88
CA TRP A 349 -29.36 -0.71 -19.01
C TRP A 349 -30.79 -0.25 -19.43
N ALA A 350 -31.05 -0.09 -20.72
CA ALA A 350 -32.36 0.25 -21.22
C ALA A 350 -33.39 -0.83 -20.83
N GLN A 351 -33.06 -2.12 -20.98
CA GLN A 351 -33.90 -3.22 -20.58
C GLN A 351 -34.17 -3.25 -19.07
N LEU A 352 -33.11 -3.09 -18.26
CA LEU A 352 -33.18 -3.07 -16.79
C LEU A 352 -34.06 -1.91 -16.30
N THR A 353 -33.84 -0.69 -16.83
CA THR A 353 -34.62 0.49 -16.47
C THR A 353 -36.08 0.37 -16.92
N LYS A 354 -36.35 -0.19 -18.11
CA LYS A 354 -37.70 -0.44 -18.59
C LYS A 354 -38.51 -1.38 -17.69
N GLN A 355 -37.89 -2.46 -17.20
CA GLN A 355 -38.53 -3.44 -16.31
C GLN A 355 -38.78 -2.89 -14.90
N ASN A 356 -38.05 -1.85 -14.51
CA ASN A 356 -38.09 -1.27 -13.17
C ASN A 356 -38.65 0.16 -13.12
N ILE A 357 -39.45 0.57 -14.12
CA ILE A 357 -40.14 1.88 -14.08
C ILE A 357 -41.01 1.96 -12.81
N GLY A 358 -40.88 3.02 -12.05
CA GLY A 358 -41.57 3.24 -10.76
C GLY A 358 -40.98 2.48 -9.58
N LYS A 359 -39.88 1.74 -9.79
CA LYS A 359 -39.09 1.07 -8.74
C LYS A 359 -37.70 1.70 -8.65
N SER A 360 -36.96 1.38 -7.61
CA SER A 360 -35.57 1.82 -7.46
C SER A 360 -34.60 0.78 -8.02
N ILE A 361 -33.46 1.26 -8.56
CA ILE A 361 -32.30 0.43 -8.88
C ILE A 361 -31.17 0.84 -7.94
N ALA A 362 -30.66 -0.12 -7.15
CA ALA A 362 -29.54 0.12 -6.26
C ALA A 362 -28.22 0.11 -7.03
N ILE A 363 -27.41 1.13 -6.82
CA ILE A 363 -26.06 1.27 -7.31
C ILE A 363 -25.13 0.87 -6.17
N VAL A 364 -24.52 -0.30 -6.30
CA VAL A 364 -23.66 -0.91 -5.29
C VAL A 364 -22.22 -0.84 -5.78
N LEU A 365 -21.33 -0.39 -4.93
CA LEU A 365 -19.89 -0.39 -5.18
C LEU A 365 -19.19 -1.08 -4.02
N ASP A 366 -18.39 -2.10 -4.31
CA ASP A 366 -17.64 -2.87 -3.31
C ASP A 366 -18.51 -3.39 -2.14
N GLY A 367 -19.76 -3.75 -2.45
CA GLY A 367 -20.68 -4.34 -1.48
C GLY A 367 -21.53 -3.34 -0.69
N TYR A 368 -21.31 -2.03 -0.83
CA TYR A 368 -22.11 -0.97 -0.19
C TYR A 368 -22.98 -0.24 -1.18
N VAL A 369 -24.19 0.12 -0.75
CA VAL A 369 -25.12 0.90 -1.57
C VAL A 369 -24.74 2.38 -1.52
N TYR A 370 -24.40 2.94 -2.67
CA TYR A 370 -24.09 4.36 -2.82
C TYR A 370 -25.33 5.20 -3.07
N SER A 371 -26.27 4.65 -3.82
CA SER A 371 -27.52 5.31 -4.18
C SER A 371 -28.53 4.28 -4.66
N ALA A 372 -29.82 4.58 -4.50
CA ALA A 372 -30.90 3.75 -5.02
C ALA A 372 -32.01 4.64 -5.63
N PRO A 373 -31.71 5.33 -6.76
CA PRO A 373 -32.67 6.25 -7.39
C PRO A 373 -33.88 5.51 -7.96
N ASN A 374 -35.03 6.19 -7.95
CA ASN A 374 -36.21 5.70 -8.62
C ASN A 374 -36.06 5.86 -10.15
N VAL A 375 -36.51 4.85 -10.88
CA VAL A 375 -36.52 4.86 -12.34
C VAL A 375 -37.82 5.50 -12.83
N ASN A 376 -37.70 6.67 -13.43
CA ASN A 376 -38.88 7.38 -13.97
C ASN A 376 -39.21 6.94 -15.39
N ASN A 377 -38.20 6.69 -16.22
CA ASN A 377 -38.34 6.32 -17.64
C ASN A 377 -37.27 5.31 -18.06
N GLU A 378 -37.50 4.65 -19.20
CA GLU A 378 -36.46 3.85 -19.88
C GLU A 378 -35.27 4.75 -20.30
N ILE A 379 -34.04 4.32 -20.02
CA ILE A 379 -32.81 5.04 -20.35
C ILE A 379 -32.08 4.35 -21.49
N THR A 380 -32.34 4.78 -22.72
CA THR A 380 -31.84 4.12 -23.94
C THR A 380 -30.44 4.53 -24.35
N GLY A 381 -29.93 5.70 -23.88
CA GLY A 381 -28.66 6.29 -24.33
C GLY A 381 -27.41 5.81 -23.57
N GLY A 382 -27.57 4.95 -22.55
CA GLY A 382 -26.44 4.47 -21.73
C GLY A 382 -25.74 5.55 -20.90
N ASN A 383 -26.27 6.78 -20.87
CA ASN A 383 -25.81 7.86 -20.00
C ASN A 383 -26.68 7.87 -18.75
N SER A 384 -26.05 7.88 -17.60
CA SER A 384 -26.75 7.89 -16.31
C SER A 384 -25.97 8.71 -15.31
N GLN A 385 -26.68 9.24 -14.32
CA GLN A 385 -26.11 10.03 -13.25
C GLN A 385 -26.34 9.32 -11.91
N ILE A 386 -25.26 9.12 -11.17
CA ILE A 386 -25.30 8.62 -9.80
C ILE A 386 -25.48 9.83 -8.89
N THR A 387 -26.67 9.96 -8.33
CA THR A 387 -27.01 11.01 -7.38
C THR A 387 -27.03 10.42 -5.97
N GLY A 388 -26.63 11.20 -4.97
CA GLY A 388 -26.60 10.78 -3.58
C GLY A 388 -26.10 11.92 -2.69
N HIS A 389 -25.86 11.61 -1.41
CA HIS A 389 -25.32 12.59 -0.47
C HIS A 389 -23.80 12.62 -0.54
N PHE A 390 -23.24 13.09 -1.66
CA PHE A 390 -21.81 13.19 -1.89
C PHE A 390 -21.27 14.58 -1.50
N THR A 391 -20.08 14.61 -0.89
CA THR A 391 -19.25 15.81 -0.95
C THR A 391 -18.63 15.93 -2.35
N PRO A 392 -18.18 17.12 -2.78
CA PRO A 392 -17.49 17.29 -4.06
C PRO A 392 -16.28 16.35 -4.21
N GLU A 393 -15.54 16.16 -3.11
CA GLU A 393 -14.38 15.26 -3.06
C GLU A 393 -14.80 13.80 -3.23
N GLN A 394 -15.87 13.36 -2.57
CA GLN A 394 -16.39 11.99 -2.70
C GLN A 394 -16.88 11.70 -4.13
N ALA A 395 -17.58 12.66 -4.75
CA ALA A 395 -18.03 12.52 -6.15
C ALA A 395 -16.83 12.42 -7.11
N LYS A 396 -15.79 13.21 -6.90
CA LYS A 396 -14.54 13.18 -7.66
C LYS A 396 -13.81 11.85 -7.48
N ASP A 397 -13.70 11.35 -6.25
CA ASP A 397 -13.04 10.07 -5.96
C ASP A 397 -13.80 8.91 -6.59
N LEU A 398 -15.13 8.90 -6.47
CA LEU A 398 -16.00 7.90 -7.10
C LEU A 398 -15.85 7.92 -8.64
N ALA A 399 -15.87 9.10 -9.26
CA ALA A 399 -15.65 9.23 -10.70
C ALA A 399 -14.28 8.71 -11.13
N ASN A 400 -13.24 8.97 -10.35
CA ASN A 400 -11.88 8.47 -10.62
C ASN A 400 -11.78 6.95 -10.48
N VAL A 401 -12.40 6.37 -9.45
CA VAL A 401 -12.46 4.93 -9.23
C VAL A 401 -13.19 4.24 -10.38
N LEU A 402 -14.36 4.73 -10.78
CA LEU A 402 -15.14 4.17 -11.89
C LEU A 402 -14.39 4.27 -13.24
N ARG A 403 -13.68 5.38 -13.47
CA ARG A 403 -12.89 5.59 -14.68
C ARG A 403 -11.63 4.72 -14.74
N SER A 404 -11.06 4.37 -13.60
CA SER A 404 -9.87 3.50 -13.53
C SER A 404 -10.18 2.03 -13.80
N GLY A 405 -11.45 1.65 -13.69
CA GLY A 405 -11.95 0.29 -13.92
C GLY A 405 -11.86 -0.63 -12.70
N LYS A 406 -12.48 -1.81 -12.85
CA LYS A 406 -12.54 -2.86 -11.84
C LYS A 406 -11.18 -3.56 -11.71
N MET A 407 -10.75 -3.82 -10.49
CA MET A 407 -9.63 -4.73 -10.25
C MET A 407 -10.08 -6.18 -10.43
N PRO A 408 -9.22 -7.04 -11.03
CA PRO A 408 -9.54 -8.46 -11.21
C PRO A 408 -9.80 -9.21 -9.90
N ALA A 409 -9.13 -8.76 -8.83
CA ALA A 409 -9.31 -9.26 -7.47
C ALA A 409 -9.10 -8.13 -6.46
N PRO A 410 -9.67 -8.25 -5.25
CA PRO A 410 -9.45 -7.28 -4.19
C PRO A 410 -7.97 -7.26 -3.78
N ALA A 411 -7.48 -6.08 -3.43
CA ALA A 411 -6.16 -5.88 -2.85
C ALA A 411 -6.28 -5.55 -1.37
N HIS A 412 -5.47 -6.20 -0.55
CA HIS A 412 -5.43 -5.99 0.89
C HIS A 412 -4.13 -5.31 1.29
N ILE A 413 -4.20 -4.39 2.25
CA ILE A 413 -3.01 -3.78 2.83
C ILE A 413 -2.39 -4.79 3.79
N VAL A 414 -1.17 -5.24 3.48
CA VAL A 414 -0.38 -6.14 4.35
C VAL A 414 0.60 -5.39 5.22
N GLN A 415 1.03 -4.21 4.77
CA GLN A 415 1.89 -3.32 5.55
C GLN A 415 1.54 -1.87 5.25
N GLU A 416 1.55 -1.04 6.27
CA GLU A 416 1.28 0.38 6.18
C GLU A 416 2.21 1.15 7.12
N ASP A 417 2.93 2.12 6.56
CA ASP A 417 3.77 3.05 7.30
C ASP A 417 3.33 4.48 7.02
N ILE A 418 2.94 5.20 8.06
CA ILE A 418 2.54 6.61 7.97
C ILE A 418 3.60 7.47 8.62
N VAL A 419 4.19 8.39 7.84
CA VAL A 419 5.16 9.37 8.33
C VAL A 419 4.47 10.73 8.42
N GLY A 420 4.35 11.25 9.65
CA GLY A 420 3.76 12.56 9.88
C GLY A 420 4.63 13.70 9.32
N PRO A 421 4.05 14.83 8.88
CA PRO A 421 4.79 15.95 8.32
C PRO A 421 5.83 16.56 9.28
N SER A 422 5.56 16.53 10.59
CA SER A 422 6.50 17.02 11.61
C SER A 422 7.75 16.16 11.73
N LEU A 423 7.61 14.83 11.59
CA LEU A 423 8.73 13.90 11.57
C LEU A 423 9.60 14.08 10.31
N GLY A 424 8.94 14.30 9.17
CA GLY A 424 9.62 14.60 7.91
C GLY A 424 10.45 15.88 8.00
N GLN A 425 9.91 16.97 8.57
CA GLN A 425 10.64 18.23 8.73
C GLN A 425 11.84 18.11 9.68
N ALA A 426 11.70 17.37 10.77
CA ALA A 426 12.82 17.09 11.67
C ALA A 426 13.94 16.31 10.96
N SER A 427 13.57 15.31 10.16
CA SER A 427 14.49 14.52 9.35
C SER A 427 15.22 15.35 8.29
N ILE A 428 14.50 16.27 7.61
CA ILE A 428 15.11 17.23 6.67
C ILE A 428 16.17 18.08 7.38
N ASN A 429 15.82 18.68 8.50
CA ASN A 429 16.72 19.56 9.23
C ASN A 429 17.97 18.80 9.70
N ALA A 430 17.80 17.61 10.26
CA ALA A 430 18.92 16.76 10.68
C ALA A 430 19.79 16.32 9.49
N GLY A 431 19.18 15.92 8.37
CA GLY A 431 19.88 15.51 7.15
C GLY A 431 20.68 16.65 6.53
N ILE A 432 20.08 17.83 6.37
CA ILE A 432 20.75 19.02 5.82
C ILE A 432 21.88 19.47 6.75
N MET A 433 21.67 19.49 8.07
CA MET A 433 22.70 19.86 9.03
C MET A 433 23.88 18.89 8.95
N SER A 434 23.64 17.58 8.93
CA SER A 434 24.69 16.56 8.79
C SER A 434 25.47 16.72 7.49
N PHE A 435 24.76 17.02 6.40
CA PHE A 435 25.36 17.25 5.08
C PHE A 435 26.28 18.48 5.08
N ILE A 436 25.81 19.60 5.64
CA ILE A 436 26.60 20.86 5.73
C ILE A 436 27.85 20.65 6.60
N VAL A 437 27.70 19.97 7.75
CA VAL A 437 28.82 19.68 8.64
C VAL A 437 29.83 18.79 7.93
N ALA A 438 29.40 17.73 7.26
CA ALA A 438 30.29 16.84 6.49
C ALA A 438 31.04 17.61 5.38
N LEU A 439 30.33 18.45 4.63
CA LEU A 439 30.90 19.27 3.55
C LEU A 439 31.97 20.21 4.10
N ILE A 440 31.69 20.95 5.17
CA ILE A 440 32.66 21.87 5.79
C ILE A 440 33.87 21.12 6.30
N LEU A 441 33.70 20.00 6.99
CA LEU A 441 34.79 19.17 7.50
C LEU A 441 35.72 18.68 6.37
N LEU A 442 35.14 18.20 5.26
CA LEU A 442 35.89 17.76 4.09
C LEU A 442 36.65 18.92 3.43
N MET A 443 36.01 20.09 3.30
CA MET A 443 36.65 21.28 2.74
C MET A 443 37.85 21.76 3.60
N VAL A 444 37.69 21.80 4.93
CA VAL A 444 38.73 22.14 5.87
C VAL A 444 39.87 21.09 5.82
N TYR A 445 39.53 19.82 5.80
CA TYR A 445 40.47 18.71 5.66
C TYR A 445 41.35 18.88 4.42
N MET A 446 40.77 19.11 3.25
CA MET A 446 41.52 19.27 1.99
C MET A 446 42.50 20.46 2.03
N CYS A 447 42.06 21.61 2.55
CA CYS A 447 42.90 22.78 2.69
C CYS A 447 44.04 22.55 3.73
N SER A 448 43.73 21.87 4.85
CA SER A 448 44.69 21.61 5.91
C SER A 448 45.76 20.60 5.49
N MET A 449 45.41 19.60 4.68
CA MET A 449 46.35 18.54 4.27
C MET A 449 47.16 18.89 3.03
N TYR A 450 46.51 19.46 1.98
CA TYR A 450 47.14 19.68 0.69
C TYR A 450 47.59 21.13 0.41
N GLY A 451 47.30 22.03 1.37
CA GLY A 451 47.58 23.45 1.26
C GLY A 451 46.43 24.21 0.61
N PHE A 452 46.52 25.56 0.65
CA PHE A 452 45.35 26.39 0.29
C PHE A 452 44.93 26.26 -1.18
N ILE A 453 45.86 26.36 -2.14
CA ILE A 453 45.51 26.33 -3.58
C ILE A 453 45.03 24.93 -4.04
N PRO A 454 45.75 23.82 -3.82
CA PRO A 454 45.25 22.51 -4.18
C PRO A 454 43.97 22.14 -3.43
N GLY A 455 43.87 22.51 -2.14
CA GLY A 455 42.66 22.31 -1.35
C GLY A 455 41.44 23.06 -1.92
N MET A 456 41.59 24.31 -2.36
CA MET A 456 40.54 25.09 -2.98
C MET A 456 40.11 24.53 -4.35
N VAL A 457 41.04 23.98 -5.13
CA VAL A 457 40.69 23.32 -6.41
C VAL A 457 39.87 22.05 -6.16
N ALA A 458 40.24 21.23 -5.19
CA ALA A 458 39.50 20.06 -4.80
C ALA A 458 38.12 20.43 -4.21
N ASN A 459 38.06 21.50 -3.41
CA ASN A 459 36.77 22.02 -2.90
C ASN A 459 35.88 22.55 -4.02
N GLY A 460 36.44 23.20 -5.03
CA GLY A 460 35.73 23.60 -6.22
C GLY A 460 35.13 22.41 -6.97
N ALA A 461 35.91 21.33 -7.15
CA ALA A 461 35.40 20.07 -7.72
C ALA A 461 34.30 19.45 -6.89
N LEU A 462 34.40 19.52 -5.55
CA LEU A 462 33.39 19.02 -4.63
C LEU A 462 32.06 19.80 -4.74
N VAL A 463 32.11 21.13 -4.82
CA VAL A 463 30.93 21.97 -5.02
C VAL A 463 30.31 21.72 -6.39
N LEU A 464 31.13 21.56 -7.47
CA LEU A 464 30.64 21.19 -8.78
C LEU A 464 29.99 19.80 -8.80
N ASN A 465 30.58 18.83 -8.08
CA ASN A 465 29.99 17.49 -7.91
C ASN A 465 28.59 17.60 -7.31
N LEU A 466 28.42 18.35 -6.23
CA LEU A 466 27.12 18.58 -5.60
C LEU A 466 26.12 19.23 -6.59
N PHE A 467 26.55 20.29 -7.27
CA PHE A 467 25.70 21.00 -8.22
C PHE A 467 25.20 20.08 -9.34
N PHE A 468 26.10 19.30 -9.95
CA PHE A 468 25.72 18.36 -11.01
C PHE A 468 24.87 17.21 -10.47
N THR A 469 25.16 16.68 -9.29
CA THR A 469 24.35 15.62 -8.66
C THR A 469 22.92 16.07 -8.43
N LEU A 470 22.71 17.26 -7.87
CA LEU A 470 21.38 17.83 -7.66
C LEU A 470 20.68 18.14 -9.01
N GLY A 471 21.42 18.65 -10.00
CA GLY A 471 20.90 18.91 -11.33
C GLY A 471 20.41 17.65 -12.05
N ILE A 472 21.17 16.55 -11.96
CA ILE A 472 20.78 15.26 -12.55
C ILE A 472 19.59 14.66 -11.81
N LEU A 473 19.59 14.67 -10.46
CA LEU A 473 18.44 14.20 -9.68
C LEU A 473 17.15 14.96 -10.02
N SER A 474 17.24 16.28 -10.16
CA SER A 474 16.10 17.12 -10.59
C SER A 474 15.65 16.79 -12.00
N SER A 475 16.57 16.58 -12.95
CA SER A 475 16.27 16.25 -14.35
C SER A 475 15.56 14.92 -14.52
N PHE A 476 15.97 13.90 -13.74
CA PHE A 476 15.33 12.58 -13.76
C PHE A 476 14.09 12.50 -12.84
N GLN A 477 13.72 13.59 -12.18
CA GLN A 477 12.64 13.63 -11.21
C GLN A 477 12.78 12.56 -10.11
N ALA A 478 14.02 12.20 -9.76
CA ALA A 478 14.28 11.22 -8.71
C ALA A 478 13.97 11.82 -7.33
N ALA A 479 13.22 11.07 -6.52
CA ALA A 479 12.88 11.51 -5.18
C ALA A 479 14.10 11.48 -4.26
N LEU A 480 14.39 12.62 -3.62
CA LEU A 480 15.41 12.72 -2.60
C LEU A 480 14.84 12.19 -1.26
N THR A 481 15.38 11.06 -0.80
CA THR A 481 15.03 10.43 0.48
C THR A 481 16.08 10.75 1.54
N MET A 482 15.81 10.46 2.83
CA MET A 482 16.81 10.62 3.89
C MET A 482 18.03 9.70 3.66
N SER A 483 17.78 8.47 3.23
CA SER A 483 18.83 7.54 2.80
C SER A 483 19.58 8.04 1.56
N GLY A 484 18.90 8.74 0.64
CA GLY A 484 19.53 9.41 -0.50
C GLY A 484 20.46 10.54 -0.06
N ILE A 485 20.12 11.32 0.97
CA ILE A 485 21.04 12.30 1.57
C ILE A 485 22.28 11.59 2.13
N ALA A 486 22.11 10.48 2.85
CA ALA A 486 23.23 9.68 3.33
C ALA A 486 24.11 9.16 2.19
N GLY A 487 23.52 8.71 1.08
CA GLY A 487 24.22 8.33 -0.15
C GLY A 487 25.01 9.49 -0.76
N MET A 488 24.44 10.70 -0.78
CA MET A 488 25.17 11.90 -1.22
C MET A 488 26.36 12.23 -0.31
N VAL A 489 26.19 12.16 1.01
CA VAL A 489 27.31 12.40 1.97
C VAL A 489 28.43 11.39 1.74
N LEU A 490 28.10 10.13 1.53
CA LEU A 490 29.10 9.10 1.21
C LEU A 490 29.78 9.39 -0.13
N ALA A 491 29.03 9.76 -1.16
CA ALA A 491 29.57 10.11 -2.47
C ALA A 491 30.51 11.33 -2.41
N LEU A 492 30.24 12.33 -1.55
CA LEU A 492 31.15 13.45 -1.30
C LEU A 492 32.48 12.98 -0.70
N GLY A 493 32.45 12.03 0.23
CA GLY A 493 33.68 11.43 0.78
C GLY A 493 34.53 10.75 -0.29
N MET A 494 33.89 9.95 -1.17
CA MET A 494 34.55 9.30 -2.30
C MET A 494 34.99 10.29 -3.39
N ALA A 495 34.30 11.43 -3.55
CA ALA A 495 34.72 12.48 -4.47
C ALA A 495 36.03 13.13 -4.07
N VAL A 496 36.26 13.28 -2.76
CA VAL A 496 37.53 13.78 -2.21
C VAL A 496 38.64 12.77 -2.41
N ASP A 497 38.37 11.47 -2.25
CA ASP A 497 39.36 10.39 -2.35
C ASP A 497 40.08 10.37 -3.72
N ALA A 498 39.40 10.57 -4.80
CA ALA A 498 40.02 10.68 -6.13
C ALA A 498 41.04 11.81 -6.21
N ASN A 499 40.73 12.98 -5.66
CA ASN A 499 41.67 14.11 -5.58
C ASN A 499 42.85 13.81 -4.64
N VAL A 500 42.61 13.13 -3.51
CA VAL A 500 43.62 12.67 -2.57
C VAL A 500 44.64 11.75 -3.28
N LEU A 501 44.16 10.75 -4.04
CA LEU A 501 45.05 9.84 -4.78
C LEU A 501 45.91 10.57 -5.80
N ILE A 502 45.32 11.50 -6.56
CA ILE A 502 46.06 12.31 -7.53
C ILE A 502 47.13 13.17 -6.83
N TYR A 503 46.77 13.82 -5.75
CA TYR A 503 47.70 14.71 -5.02
C TYR A 503 48.80 13.95 -4.32
N GLU A 504 48.54 12.82 -3.68
CA GLU A 504 49.57 11.97 -3.08
C GLU A 504 50.53 11.43 -4.14
N ARG A 505 50.01 10.98 -5.29
CA ARG A 505 50.87 10.55 -6.39
C ARG A 505 51.70 11.69 -6.94
N THR A 506 51.10 12.88 -7.09
CA THR A 506 51.85 14.09 -7.51
C THR A 506 52.97 14.44 -6.48
N LYS A 507 52.73 14.30 -5.18
CA LYS A 507 53.74 14.50 -4.12
C LYS A 507 54.89 13.50 -4.24
N GLU A 508 54.60 12.24 -4.59
CA GLU A 508 55.65 11.24 -4.81
C GLU A 508 56.54 11.63 -6.00
N GLU A 509 55.97 12.07 -7.11
CA GLU A 509 56.69 12.51 -8.31
C GLU A 509 57.51 13.80 -8.05
N LEU A 510 56.98 14.72 -7.22
CA LEU A 510 57.71 15.90 -6.78
C LEU A 510 58.91 15.54 -5.90
N ARG A 511 58.75 14.57 -4.98
CA ARG A 511 59.87 14.06 -4.13
C ARG A 511 60.93 13.36 -4.97
N ALA A 512 60.56 12.77 -6.10
CA ALA A 512 61.47 12.19 -7.09
C ALA A 512 62.23 13.26 -7.92
N GLY A 513 62.03 14.57 -7.66
CA GLY A 513 62.72 15.68 -8.30
C GLY A 513 62.15 16.18 -9.61
N LYS A 514 60.93 15.75 -10.01
CA LYS A 514 60.27 16.23 -11.20
C LYS A 514 59.69 17.64 -11.02
N GLY A 515 59.68 18.45 -12.09
CA GLY A 515 59.04 19.76 -12.06
C GLY A 515 57.51 19.62 -11.90
N VAL A 516 56.86 20.62 -11.28
CA VAL A 516 55.41 20.57 -10.91
C VAL A 516 54.51 20.18 -12.05
N LYS A 517 54.68 20.74 -13.25
CA LYS A 517 53.88 20.45 -14.45
C LYS A 517 53.96 18.97 -14.85
N LYS A 518 55.18 18.39 -14.83
CA LYS A 518 55.39 16.98 -15.18
C LYS A 518 54.91 16.06 -14.04
N ALA A 519 55.20 16.41 -12.80
CA ALA A 519 54.79 15.65 -11.63
C ALA A 519 53.24 15.53 -11.55
N LEU A 520 52.54 16.62 -11.86
CA LEU A 520 51.08 16.61 -11.89
C LEU A 520 50.53 15.76 -13.04
N ALA A 521 51.06 15.88 -14.25
CA ALA A 521 50.68 15.07 -15.39
C ALA A 521 50.87 13.56 -15.14
N ASP A 522 52.02 13.19 -14.57
CA ASP A 522 52.35 11.82 -14.17
C ASP A 522 51.44 11.37 -13.02
N GLY A 523 51.12 12.26 -12.06
CA GLY A 523 50.19 12.00 -10.96
C GLY A 523 48.79 11.61 -11.47
N TYR A 524 48.22 12.38 -12.39
CA TYR A 524 46.93 12.04 -13.01
C TYR A 524 46.98 10.71 -13.81
N SER A 525 48.05 10.50 -14.58
CA SER A 525 48.21 9.29 -15.37
C SER A 525 48.33 8.04 -14.52
N ASN A 526 49.15 8.09 -13.49
CA ASN A 526 49.45 6.94 -12.62
C ASN A 526 48.29 6.64 -11.63
N ALA A 527 47.55 7.66 -11.20
CA ALA A 527 46.39 7.48 -10.32
C ALA A 527 45.13 7.02 -11.07
N PHE A 528 45.05 7.24 -12.39
CA PHE A 528 43.83 7.00 -13.18
C PHE A 528 43.28 5.59 -13.04
N SER A 529 44.11 4.56 -13.21
CA SER A 529 43.68 3.16 -13.11
C SER A 529 43.08 2.84 -11.75
N ALA A 530 43.76 3.25 -10.67
CA ALA A 530 43.28 3.01 -9.31
C ALA A 530 41.96 3.71 -9.02
N ILE A 531 41.80 4.96 -9.49
CA ILE A 531 40.54 5.72 -9.33
C ILE A 531 39.42 5.07 -10.15
N PHE A 532 39.70 4.66 -11.38
CA PHE A 532 38.70 4.00 -12.24
C PHE A 532 38.22 2.67 -11.63
N ASP A 533 39.15 1.81 -11.22
CA ASP A 533 38.84 0.50 -10.65
C ASP A 533 38.04 0.61 -9.35
N SER A 534 38.41 1.57 -8.47
CA SER A 534 37.69 1.83 -7.21
C SER A 534 36.26 2.33 -7.46
N ASN A 535 36.08 3.28 -8.40
CA ASN A 535 34.76 3.79 -8.74
C ASN A 535 33.89 2.73 -9.45
N LEU A 536 34.50 1.91 -10.32
CA LEU A 536 33.78 0.82 -11.01
C LEU A 536 33.22 -0.20 -10.02
N THR A 537 34.03 -0.64 -9.05
CA THR A 537 33.55 -1.58 -8.01
C THR A 537 32.42 -0.99 -7.18
N SER A 538 32.49 0.30 -6.84
CA SER A 538 31.45 1.00 -6.10
C SER A 538 30.16 1.18 -6.91
N ILE A 539 30.29 1.43 -8.22
CA ILE A 539 29.13 1.50 -9.14
C ILE A 539 28.45 0.14 -9.28
N ILE A 540 29.23 -0.96 -9.41
CA ILE A 540 28.68 -2.33 -9.46
C ILE A 540 27.87 -2.62 -8.19
N THR A 541 28.41 -2.28 -7.01
CA THR A 541 27.70 -2.43 -5.74
C THR A 541 26.43 -1.58 -5.73
N GLY A 542 26.50 -0.32 -6.19
CA GLY A 542 25.33 0.55 -6.34
C GLY A 542 24.25 -0.02 -7.25
N ILE A 543 24.62 -0.60 -8.39
CA ILE A 543 23.68 -1.22 -9.33
C ILE A 543 22.98 -2.43 -8.68
N ILE A 544 23.71 -3.26 -7.93
CA ILE A 544 23.13 -4.38 -7.19
C ILE A 544 22.12 -3.85 -6.16
N LEU A 545 22.49 -2.85 -5.37
CA LEU A 545 21.59 -2.23 -4.39
C LEU A 545 20.37 -1.56 -5.05
N PHE A 546 20.53 -1.00 -6.23
CA PHE A 546 19.42 -0.40 -6.98
C PHE A 546 18.41 -1.44 -7.48
N ASN A 547 18.89 -2.59 -7.99
CA ASN A 547 18.04 -3.63 -8.54
C ASN A 547 17.33 -4.47 -7.45
N PHE A 548 18.06 -4.83 -6.38
CA PHE A 548 17.54 -5.68 -5.32
C PHE A 548 17.04 -4.91 -4.10
N GLY A 549 17.36 -3.62 -3.99
CA GLY A 549 16.91 -2.77 -2.89
C GLY A 549 15.49 -2.25 -3.08
N THR A 550 14.77 -2.11 -1.99
CA THR A 550 13.44 -1.51 -1.93
C THR A 550 13.48 -0.16 -1.20
N GLY A 551 12.54 0.75 -1.51
CA GLY A 551 12.34 2.01 -0.80
C GLY A 551 13.64 2.78 -0.49
N PRO A 552 14.01 2.89 0.80
CA PRO A 552 15.19 3.64 1.23
C PRO A 552 16.51 3.18 0.63
N ILE A 553 16.70 1.86 0.44
CA ILE A 553 17.93 1.29 -0.14
C ILE A 553 18.09 1.74 -1.60
N ARG A 554 17.01 1.75 -2.36
CA ARG A 554 17.02 2.18 -3.76
C ARG A 554 17.32 3.68 -3.88
N GLY A 555 16.75 4.52 -3.00
CA GLY A 555 17.05 5.95 -2.94
C GLY A 555 18.52 6.23 -2.64
N PHE A 556 19.11 5.51 -1.68
CA PHE A 556 20.53 5.54 -1.38
C PHE A 556 21.38 5.15 -2.60
N ALA A 557 21.08 4.02 -3.22
CA ALA A 557 21.81 3.51 -4.38
C ALA A 557 21.78 4.49 -5.57
N THR A 558 20.63 5.11 -5.83
CA THR A 558 20.47 6.09 -6.92
C THR A 558 21.41 7.27 -6.73
N THR A 559 21.40 7.90 -5.56
CA THR A 559 22.25 9.06 -5.26
C THR A 559 23.73 8.69 -5.23
N LEU A 560 24.05 7.48 -4.75
CA LEU A 560 25.41 6.94 -4.72
C LEU A 560 25.97 6.76 -6.13
N ILE A 561 25.26 6.10 -7.04
CA ILE A 561 25.68 5.86 -8.42
C ILE A 561 25.91 7.19 -9.14
N ILE A 562 24.93 8.10 -9.07
CA ILE A 562 25.03 9.41 -9.71
C ILE A 562 26.22 10.19 -9.14
N GLY A 563 26.36 10.22 -7.79
CA GLY A 563 27.43 10.93 -7.11
C GLY A 563 28.83 10.41 -7.49
N ILE A 564 29.00 9.08 -7.63
CA ILE A 564 30.26 8.46 -8.04
C ILE A 564 30.60 8.80 -9.50
N LEU A 565 29.65 8.70 -10.42
CA LEU A 565 29.87 9.04 -11.83
C LEU A 565 30.30 10.51 -12.00
N ILE A 566 29.62 11.40 -11.28
CA ILE A 566 29.96 12.83 -11.31
C ILE A 566 31.28 13.10 -10.61
N SER A 567 31.56 12.39 -9.53
CA SER A 567 32.84 12.48 -8.80
C SER A 567 34.02 12.17 -9.70
N PHE A 568 33.94 11.06 -10.45
CA PHE A 568 34.96 10.70 -11.41
C PHE A 568 35.16 11.81 -12.46
N PHE A 569 34.07 12.35 -13.00
CA PHE A 569 34.13 13.44 -13.96
C PHE A 569 34.76 14.72 -13.37
N THR A 570 34.31 15.15 -12.19
CA THR A 570 34.78 16.40 -11.58
C THR A 570 36.20 16.29 -11.06
N ALA A 571 36.58 15.19 -10.41
CA ALA A 571 37.90 15.01 -9.82
C ALA A 571 38.98 14.72 -10.87
N VAL A 572 38.69 13.97 -11.94
CA VAL A 572 39.73 13.61 -12.92
C VAL A 572 39.76 14.62 -14.08
N PHE A 573 38.59 15.00 -14.62
CA PHE A 573 38.52 15.82 -15.81
C PHE A 573 38.54 17.33 -15.49
N MET A 574 37.61 17.79 -14.63
CA MET A 574 37.47 19.23 -14.37
C MET A 574 38.68 19.82 -13.61
N THR A 575 39.21 19.09 -12.61
CA THR A 575 40.41 19.56 -11.88
C THR A 575 41.62 19.56 -12.78
N ARG A 576 41.81 18.57 -13.66
CA ARG A 576 42.87 18.53 -14.65
C ARG A 576 42.81 19.72 -15.60
N LEU A 577 41.62 20.01 -16.15
CA LEU A 577 41.37 21.14 -17.05
C LEU A 577 41.77 22.46 -16.37
N PHE A 578 41.40 22.61 -15.09
CA PHE A 578 41.81 23.78 -14.30
C PHE A 578 43.33 23.93 -14.20
N TYR A 579 44.06 22.89 -13.81
CA TYR A 579 45.50 22.94 -13.69
C TYR A 579 46.16 23.16 -15.05
N ASP A 580 45.76 22.47 -16.09
CA ASP A 580 46.30 22.62 -17.46
C ASP A 580 46.12 24.05 -17.98
N HIS A 581 44.97 24.69 -17.73
CA HIS A 581 44.69 26.06 -18.10
C HIS A 581 45.64 27.07 -17.41
N PHE A 582 45.84 26.91 -16.11
CA PHE A 582 46.72 27.83 -15.36
C PHE A 582 48.20 27.57 -15.62
N MET A 583 48.63 26.31 -15.79
CA MET A 583 50.02 25.94 -16.07
C MET A 583 50.44 26.22 -17.52
N SER A 584 49.49 26.29 -18.43
CA SER A 584 49.78 26.76 -19.82
C SER A 584 50.14 28.25 -19.86
N LYS A 585 49.76 29.03 -18.82
CA LYS A 585 50.05 30.44 -18.63
C LYS A 585 51.22 30.67 -17.65
N ASP A 586 52.04 29.63 -17.42
CA ASP A 586 53.18 29.64 -16.46
C ASP A 586 52.81 30.08 -15.05
N LYS A 587 51.53 29.87 -14.64
CA LYS A 587 51.06 30.10 -13.28
C LYS A 587 51.02 28.78 -12.50
N LEU A 588 51.11 28.89 -11.16
CA LEU A 588 51.06 27.75 -10.23
C LEU A 588 52.26 26.77 -10.33
N LEU A 589 53.41 27.19 -10.84
CA LEU A 589 54.61 26.35 -10.97
C LEU A 589 55.33 26.06 -9.64
N ASN A 590 54.95 26.71 -8.53
CA ASN A 590 55.54 26.54 -7.19
C ASN A 590 54.67 25.80 -6.21
N LEU A 591 53.71 24.95 -6.71
CA LEU A 591 52.83 24.19 -5.84
C LEU A 591 53.55 23.02 -5.17
N THR A 592 53.33 22.84 -3.87
CA THR A 592 53.93 21.76 -3.08
C THR A 592 52.98 20.61 -2.77
N PHE A 593 51.70 20.77 -3.00
CA PHE A 593 50.63 19.80 -2.64
C PHE A 593 50.71 19.32 -1.18
N SER A 594 51.28 20.13 -0.30
CA SER A 594 51.43 19.86 1.13
C SER A 594 51.28 21.13 1.93
N SER A 595 50.69 21.07 3.10
CA SER A 595 50.61 22.14 4.08
C SER A 595 51.76 22.03 5.10
N LYS A 596 51.93 23.05 5.96
CA LYS A 596 52.86 22.98 7.09
C LYS A 596 52.54 21.84 8.05
N ILE A 597 51.25 21.48 8.17
CA ILE A 597 50.75 20.41 9.05
C ILE A 597 51.07 19.04 8.44
N SER A 598 50.81 18.86 7.13
CA SER A 598 50.94 17.56 6.49
C SER A 598 52.35 17.21 6.03
N LYS A 599 53.25 18.21 5.95
CA LYS A 599 54.62 18.01 5.45
C LYS A 599 55.43 16.96 6.23
N ASN A 600 55.26 16.92 7.53
CA ASN A 600 55.94 15.98 8.43
C ASN A 600 55.03 14.87 8.97
N LEU A 601 53.74 14.87 8.61
CA LEU A 601 52.83 13.85 9.09
C LEU A 601 53.18 12.51 8.46
N MET A 602 53.48 11.53 9.26
CA MET A 602 53.89 10.17 8.84
C MET A 602 55.11 10.08 7.92
N ALA A 603 55.92 11.16 7.79
CA ALA A 603 57.11 11.14 6.93
C ALA A 603 58.14 10.10 7.35
N ASN A 604 58.22 9.79 8.66
CA ASN A 604 59.12 8.82 9.25
C ASN A 604 58.40 7.57 9.82
N ALA A 605 57.23 7.29 9.34
CA ALA A 605 56.46 6.11 9.79
C ALA A 605 57.00 4.85 9.07
N HIS A 606 57.85 4.10 9.74
CA HIS A 606 58.36 2.81 9.26
C HIS A 606 57.78 1.69 10.12
N PHE A 607 56.63 1.17 9.67
CA PHE A 607 56.02 0.00 10.31
C PHE A 607 56.51 -1.28 9.63
N ASP A 608 57.23 -2.12 10.37
CA ASP A 608 57.68 -3.41 9.87
C ASP A 608 56.54 -4.46 9.99
N PHE A 609 55.62 -4.45 9.03
CA PHE A 609 54.52 -5.40 8.97
C PHE A 609 54.99 -6.80 8.60
N MET A 610 55.99 -6.90 7.72
CA MET A 610 56.48 -8.20 7.21
C MET A 610 57.36 -8.92 8.22
N GLY A 611 58.23 -8.22 8.91
CA GLY A 611 59.08 -8.80 9.96
C GLY A 611 58.28 -9.29 11.18
N LYS A 612 57.15 -8.64 11.48
CA LYS A 612 56.26 -9.01 12.59
C LYS A 612 55.02 -9.80 12.13
N ASN A 613 55.07 -10.49 10.96
CA ASN A 613 53.93 -11.18 10.38
C ASN A 613 53.28 -12.22 11.32
N LYS A 614 54.12 -12.97 12.11
CA LYS A 614 53.63 -13.97 13.08
C LYS A 614 52.77 -13.31 14.16
N LEU A 615 53.19 -12.15 14.66
CA LEU A 615 52.42 -11.40 15.68
C LEU A 615 51.06 -10.95 15.12
N TRP A 616 51.06 -10.39 13.91
CA TRP A 616 49.80 -9.95 13.27
C TRP A 616 48.85 -11.08 12.95
N LEU A 617 49.40 -12.19 12.42
CA LEU A 617 48.60 -13.39 12.13
C LEU A 617 47.98 -14.01 13.40
N THR A 618 48.76 -14.12 14.49
CA THR A 618 48.26 -14.65 15.77
C THR A 618 47.21 -13.76 16.39
N THR A 619 47.41 -12.42 16.37
CA THR A 619 46.45 -11.46 16.90
C THR A 619 45.15 -11.48 16.11
N THR A 620 45.22 -11.45 14.77
CA THR A 620 44.05 -11.54 13.90
C THR A 620 43.36 -12.86 14.06
N GLY A 621 44.11 -13.97 14.11
CA GLY A 621 43.53 -15.30 14.34
C GLY A 621 42.80 -15.40 15.68
N ALA A 622 43.37 -14.84 16.76
CA ALA A 622 42.71 -14.79 18.05
C ALA A 622 41.38 -13.98 18.00
N ILE A 623 41.39 -12.82 17.33
CA ILE A 623 40.18 -12.00 17.15
C ILE A 623 39.11 -12.77 16.39
N ILE A 624 39.49 -13.45 15.29
CA ILE A 624 38.56 -14.26 14.49
C ILE A 624 37.96 -15.38 15.34
N VAL A 625 38.75 -16.12 16.12
CA VAL A 625 38.25 -17.17 17.00
C VAL A 625 37.29 -16.61 18.04
N ILE A 626 37.57 -15.47 18.64
CA ILE A 626 36.68 -14.79 19.59
C ILE A 626 35.36 -14.41 18.91
N CYS A 627 35.42 -13.84 17.71
CA CYS A 627 34.22 -13.47 16.96
C CYS A 627 33.36 -14.69 16.62
N ILE A 628 33.98 -15.80 16.18
CA ILE A 628 33.28 -17.06 15.90
C ILE A 628 32.66 -17.64 17.19
N ALA A 629 33.39 -17.60 18.31
CA ALA A 629 32.87 -18.06 19.58
C ALA A 629 31.65 -17.24 20.04
N PHE A 630 31.68 -15.91 19.91
CA PHE A 630 30.52 -15.07 20.21
C PHE A 630 29.35 -15.33 19.26
N LEU A 631 29.61 -15.51 17.98
CA LEU A 631 28.58 -15.84 17.00
C LEU A 631 27.92 -17.20 17.32
N ALA A 632 28.70 -18.20 17.70
CA ALA A 632 28.20 -19.51 18.05
C ALA A 632 27.44 -19.54 19.39
N THR A 633 27.85 -18.72 20.38
CA THR A 633 27.25 -18.71 21.72
C THR A 633 26.06 -17.78 21.87
N ARG A 634 26.12 -16.60 21.25
CA ARG A 634 25.05 -15.56 21.34
C ARG A 634 24.17 -15.51 20.09
N GLY A 635 24.64 -16.03 18.94
CA GLY A 635 23.94 -15.90 17.67
C GLY A 635 23.81 -14.46 17.18
N LEU A 636 22.99 -14.26 16.17
CA LEU A 636 22.58 -12.95 15.66
C LEU A 636 21.17 -12.65 16.12
N SER A 637 20.94 -11.51 16.77
CA SER A 637 19.58 -11.03 17.02
C SER A 637 18.98 -10.52 15.70
N GLN A 638 17.93 -11.17 15.25
CA GLN A 638 17.22 -10.79 14.03
C GLN A 638 16.21 -9.68 14.34
N SER A 639 16.16 -8.66 13.48
CA SER A 639 15.15 -7.61 13.57
C SER A 639 13.78 -8.12 13.11
N ILE A 640 12.75 -7.31 13.32
CA ILE A 640 11.37 -7.61 12.89
C ILE A 640 11.26 -7.82 11.37
N ASP A 641 12.19 -7.28 10.59
CA ASP A 641 12.22 -7.47 9.13
C ASP A 641 12.47 -8.93 8.73
N PHE A 642 13.18 -9.70 9.59
CA PHE A 642 13.45 -11.12 9.38
C PHE A 642 12.51 -12.04 10.15
N THR A 643 12.07 -11.62 11.36
CA THR A 643 11.24 -12.47 12.23
C THR A 643 9.74 -12.21 12.05
N GLY A 644 9.38 -11.12 11.37
CA GLY A 644 8.02 -10.60 11.34
C GLY A 644 7.65 -9.92 12.67
N GLY A 645 6.65 -9.06 12.65
CA GLY A 645 6.19 -8.35 13.84
C GLY A 645 5.46 -7.06 13.50
N ARG A 646 5.22 -6.25 14.52
CA ARG A 646 4.60 -4.92 14.37
C ARG A 646 5.53 -3.87 14.91
N ASN A 647 5.69 -2.77 14.17
CA ASN A 647 6.44 -1.60 14.58
C ASN A 647 5.47 -0.44 14.82
N PHE A 648 5.58 0.21 15.98
CA PHE A 648 4.77 1.37 16.32
C PHE A 648 5.69 2.57 16.56
N LYS A 649 5.42 3.68 15.90
CA LYS A 649 6.07 4.96 16.18
C LYS A 649 5.13 5.78 17.07
N VAL A 650 5.52 5.99 18.33
CA VAL A 650 4.76 6.79 19.30
C VAL A 650 5.47 8.13 19.49
N GLN A 651 4.74 9.21 19.34
CA GLN A 651 5.23 10.57 19.63
C GLN A 651 4.63 11.04 20.95
N PHE A 652 5.49 11.38 21.88
CA PHE A 652 5.09 11.96 23.18
C PHE A 652 5.15 13.48 23.11
N GLU A 653 4.26 14.19 23.78
CA GLU A 653 4.26 15.65 23.88
C GLU A 653 5.47 16.17 24.68
N ASN A 654 5.91 15.40 25.67
CA ASN A 654 7.10 15.70 26.49
C ASN A 654 8.23 14.72 26.20
N LYS A 655 9.48 15.13 26.47
CA LYS A 655 10.64 14.24 26.40
C LYS A 655 10.46 13.11 27.42
N VAL A 656 10.38 11.88 26.93
CA VAL A 656 10.30 10.66 27.74
C VAL A 656 11.58 9.88 27.53
N GLU A 657 12.18 9.40 28.61
CA GLU A 657 13.33 8.51 28.51
C GLU A 657 12.89 7.09 28.11
N PRO A 658 13.68 6.36 27.27
CA PRO A 658 13.27 5.03 26.77
C PRO A 658 12.95 4.01 27.87
N GLU A 659 13.52 4.20 29.08
CA GLU A 659 13.31 3.33 30.23
C GLU A 659 11.94 3.55 30.92
N GLN A 660 11.21 4.61 30.54
CA GLN A 660 9.90 4.97 31.11
C GLN A 660 8.73 4.49 30.24
N VAL A 661 9.01 3.96 29.06
CA VAL A 661 8.04 3.41 28.09
C VAL A 661 8.05 1.89 28.11
#